data_2613cb4c855b050c1bae0b328bc23c28
#
_entry.id   2613cb4c855b050c1bae0b328bc23c28
#
_cell.length_a   1.000
_cell.length_b   1.000
_cell.length_c   1.000
_cell.angle_alpha   90.00
_cell.angle_beta   90.00
_cell.angle_gamma   90.00
#
_symmetry.space_group_name_H-M   'P 1'
#
loop_
_entity.id
_entity.type
_entity.pdbx_description
1 polymer ?
#
loop_
_entity_poly.entity_id
_entity_poly.type
_entity_poly.pdbx_seq_one_letter_code
_entity_poly.pdbx_strand_id
1 'polypeptide(L)'
;PHIGANAIFASNTSGLSITKLSEGFDADLKSRYCGVHFFNPPRYMHLVEIIPTEFTKPEISDQLEGFLTTTLGKGVVRAKDTPNFIANRVGVFGILAIVHEAEKFGLSVDVVDDLTGAKLGRAKSGTFRTADVVGLDTMGHVIKTMQDYLPNDPFAAVYKTPAVLAGLVEKGALGQKSGAGFYKKVGKEIQRLDFATGEYVAGGGKAADIIARILKEKDPVKKMKALRESTNPQGQFLWAIFRDAFHYIAIHLDTVADNARDIDFAMRWGFGWNVGPFETWQAAGWSQVATWVKEDIDAGQALCSAPLPAWVFEGPVAEKGGVHTAEGSWSAVSKSFVPRSTLSVYDRQQFRAPVLGSGAIDGRTAGTTVHEDDDVRLWHSGDDVLVISLKTKMHVISPGVIAGFRKALAEAEKNFKGLVIWSADAADGGAFSAGADLQSALPAFMQGGAKAVDPIIRELQDTFMAMKYSNVPVVAAVAGLALGGGCEMALHASKRVASIESYIGLVEVGVGLIPAGGGLKEAAVRAFKEAKGNDILQFLKTGFTNAATANVSKSALEAQAMGYLKEDDVIVFNPYELLHVAKVEARAMFDKGYRPPLKTPVQVTGRYGYGTIKAQLVNMRDGGFISAHDFKLGEMIAEIVSGGDIDQGLFVNEQWFLDMERKAFLELLNHPKTQERIMGMMQTGKPVRN
;
A
#
# COMPACT_ATOMS: atom_id res chain seq x y z
N PRO A 1 21.14 -34.85 -8.68
CA PRO A 1 22.56 -34.67 -8.37
C PRO A 1 23.03 -33.22 -8.30
N HIS A 2 22.12 -32.23 -8.61
CA HIS A 2 22.48 -30.79 -8.64
C HIS A 2 21.78 -29.99 -7.53
N ILE A 3 20.93 -30.60 -6.72
CA ILE A 3 20.22 -29.96 -5.59
C ILE A 3 20.95 -30.32 -4.30
N GLY A 4 21.31 -29.30 -3.50
CA GLY A 4 21.96 -29.51 -2.21
C GLY A 4 21.07 -30.33 -1.27
N ALA A 5 21.69 -31.14 -0.39
CA ALA A 5 20.98 -32.04 0.51
C ALA A 5 19.98 -31.35 1.45
N ASN A 6 20.24 -30.10 1.79
CA ASN A 6 19.38 -29.28 2.68
C ASN A 6 18.54 -28.24 1.91
N ALA A 7 18.60 -28.22 0.57
CA ALA A 7 17.84 -27.22 -0.21
C ALA A 7 16.36 -27.62 -0.27
N ILE A 8 15.49 -26.64 0.00
CA ILE A 8 14.06 -26.76 -0.25
C ILE A 8 13.82 -26.58 -1.75
N PHE A 9 13.06 -27.47 -2.35
CA PHE A 9 12.69 -27.38 -3.75
C PHE A 9 11.21 -26.98 -3.85
N ALA A 10 10.92 -25.93 -4.61
CA ALA A 10 9.56 -25.40 -4.71
C ALA A 10 9.15 -25.17 -6.16
N SER A 11 7.87 -25.38 -6.45
CA SER A 11 7.25 -25.03 -7.74
C SER A 11 6.35 -23.81 -7.61
N ASN A 12 6.45 -22.87 -8.57
CA ASN A 12 5.57 -21.71 -8.66
C ASN A 12 4.43 -21.92 -9.68
N THR A 13 4.00 -23.16 -9.92
CA THR A 13 2.85 -23.41 -10.78
C THR A 13 1.57 -22.81 -10.19
N SER A 14 0.65 -22.36 -11.06
CA SER A 14 -0.56 -21.64 -10.65
C SER A 14 -1.80 -22.53 -10.49
N GLY A 15 -1.69 -23.85 -10.71
CA GLY A 15 -2.90 -24.71 -10.63
C GLY A 15 -2.66 -26.17 -10.92
N LEU A 16 -1.45 -26.59 -11.27
CA LEU A 16 -1.09 -28.01 -11.42
C LEU A 16 -0.90 -28.64 -10.04
N SER A 17 -1.31 -29.90 -9.88
CA SER A 17 -1.10 -30.63 -8.65
C SER A 17 0.38 -30.75 -8.31
N ILE A 18 0.75 -30.23 -7.16
CA ILE A 18 2.12 -30.27 -6.63
C ILE A 18 2.52 -31.73 -6.35
N THR A 19 1.61 -32.54 -5.85
CA THR A 19 1.83 -33.96 -5.59
C THR A 19 2.18 -34.70 -6.88
N LYS A 20 1.41 -34.49 -7.96
CA LYS A 20 1.70 -35.11 -9.26
C LYS A 20 3.05 -34.69 -9.83
N LEU A 21 3.42 -33.42 -9.69
CA LEU A 21 4.73 -32.94 -10.14
C LEU A 21 5.90 -33.60 -9.41
N SER A 22 5.66 -34.16 -8.23
CA SER A 22 6.68 -34.85 -7.42
C SER A 22 6.76 -36.37 -7.67
N GLU A 23 5.91 -36.97 -8.50
CA GLU A 23 5.85 -38.43 -8.68
C GLU A 23 7.19 -39.07 -9.01
N GLY A 24 8.03 -38.42 -9.79
CA GLY A 24 9.37 -38.93 -10.16
C GLY A 24 10.48 -38.63 -9.15
N PHE A 25 10.18 -38.01 -8.01
CA PHE A 25 11.18 -37.67 -7.00
C PHE A 25 11.42 -38.85 -6.03
N ASP A 26 12.63 -38.95 -5.50
CA ASP A 26 12.90 -39.86 -4.38
C ASP A 26 12.25 -39.36 -3.08
N ALA A 27 12.21 -40.19 -2.05
CA ALA A 27 11.54 -39.92 -0.80
C ALA A 27 12.15 -38.70 -0.06
N ASP A 28 13.47 -38.52 -0.14
CA ASP A 28 14.17 -37.38 0.48
C ASP A 28 13.73 -36.07 -0.19
N LEU A 29 13.78 -36.00 -1.50
CA LEU A 29 13.37 -34.80 -2.24
C LEU A 29 11.88 -34.50 -2.06
N LYS A 30 10.99 -35.52 -2.07
CA LYS A 30 9.56 -35.34 -1.78
C LYS A 30 9.33 -34.70 -0.42
N SER A 31 10.13 -35.09 0.59
CA SER A 31 9.96 -34.60 1.96
C SER A 31 10.25 -33.11 2.13
N ARG A 32 10.96 -32.49 1.19
CA ARG A 32 11.34 -31.07 1.17
C ARG A 32 10.92 -30.35 -0.10
N TYR A 33 9.88 -30.86 -0.76
CA TYR A 33 9.24 -30.26 -1.93
C TYR A 33 7.82 -29.78 -1.60
N CYS A 34 7.46 -28.60 -2.14
CA CYS A 34 6.11 -28.04 -2.04
C CYS A 34 5.84 -27.04 -3.16
N GLY A 35 4.61 -26.56 -3.26
CA GLY A 35 4.25 -25.39 -4.05
C GLY A 35 4.53 -24.11 -3.26
N VAL A 36 5.06 -23.09 -3.94
CA VAL A 36 5.16 -21.70 -3.44
C VAL A 36 4.64 -20.80 -4.54
N HIS A 37 3.38 -20.43 -4.45
CA HIS A 37 2.67 -19.72 -5.52
C HIS A 37 2.61 -18.23 -5.24
N PHE A 38 3.29 -17.44 -6.08
CA PHE A 38 3.28 -15.98 -6.07
C PHE A 38 2.19 -15.44 -7.01
N PHE A 39 1.71 -14.23 -6.71
CA PHE A 39 0.74 -13.53 -7.53
C PHE A 39 1.37 -12.37 -8.29
N ASN A 40 0.98 -12.19 -9.56
CA ASN A 40 1.52 -11.15 -10.43
C ASN A 40 0.80 -9.80 -10.23
N PRO A 41 1.54 -8.69 -10.22
CA PRO A 41 3.00 -8.61 -10.18
C PRO A 41 3.55 -8.90 -8.77
N PRO A 42 4.56 -9.80 -8.63
CA PRO A 42 4.98 -10.31 -7.32
C PRO A 42 5.56 -9.24 -6.38
N ARG A 43 6.02 -8.13 -6.90
CA ARG A 43 6.46 -6.99 -6.10
C ARG A 43 5.31 -6.40 -5.27
N TYR A 44 4.14 -6.20 -5.88
CA TYR A 44 3.02 -5.49 -5.25
C TYR A 44 2.01 -6.41 -4.58
N MET A 45 1.85 -7.63 -5.12
CA MET A 45 0.90 -8.59 -4.56
C MET A 45 1.47 -9.21 -3.30
N HIS A 46 0.78 -8.99 -2.17
CA HIS A 46 1.24 -9.42 -0.86
C HIS A 46 1.11 -10.94 -0.65
N LEU A 47 0.14 -11.61 -1.31
CA LEU A 47 -0.14 -13.02 -1.16
C LEU A 47 0.99 -13.92 -1.64
N VAL A 48 1.30 -14.94 -0.84
CA VAL A 48 1.97 -16.18 -1.27
C VAL A 48 1.22 -17.37 -0.67
N GLU A 49 0.88 -18.33 -1.51
CA GLU A 49 0.33 -19.61 -1.08
C GLU A 49 1.45 -20.63 -0.94
N ILE A 50 1.54 -21.31 0.22
CA ILE A 50 2.36 -22.50 0.42
C ILE A 50 1.46 -23.71 0.27
N ILE A 51 1.80 -24.60 -0.65
CA ILE A 51 1.02 -25.78 -0.97
C ILE A 51 1.87 -27.02 -0.65
N PRO A 52 1.79 -27.55 0.59
CA PRO A 52 2.48 -28.79 0.94
C PRO A 52 1.80 -29.99 0.25
N THR A 53 2.58 -31.04 -0.02
CA THR A 53 2.08 -32.36 -0.39
C THR A 53 1.93 -33.21 0.86
N GLU A 54 1.33 -34.39 0.74
CA GLU A 54 1.29 -35.38 1.84
C GLU A 54 2.68 -35.84 2.32
N PHE A 55 3.72 -35.65 1.48
CA PHE A 55 5.11 -36.02 1.79
C PHE A 55 5.92 -34.88 2.37
N THR A 56 5.47 -33.64 2.24
CA THR A 56 6.20 -32.45 2.68
C THR A 56 6.27 -32.42 4.21
N LYS A 57 7.47 -32.36 4.77
CA LYS A 57 7.64 -32.23 6.23
C LYS A 57 7.09 -30.89 6.71
N PRO A 58 6.34 -30.86 7.84
CA PRO A 58 5.79 -29.63 8.40
C PRO A 58 6.83 -28.51 8.60
N GLU A 59 8.05 -28.90 9.03
CA GLU A 59 9.15 -27.97 9.29
C GLU A 59 9.58 -27.22 8.01
N ILE A 60 9.42 -27.82 6.83
CA ILE A 60 9.70 -27.17 5.54
C ILE A 60 8.71 -26.02 5.29
N SER A 61 7.43 -26.26 5.55
CA SER A 61 6.39 -25.23 5.44
C SER A 61 6.63 -24.09 6.44
N ASP A 62 7.03 -24.40 7.68
CA ASP A 62 7.33 -23.42 8.72
C ASP A 62 8.55 -22.57 8.39
N GLN A 63 9.63 -23.19 7.88
CA GLN A 63 10.83 -22.48 7.42
C GLN A 63 10.51 -21.53 6.25
N LEU A 64 9.73 -22.02 5.27
CA LEU A 64 9.30 -21.19 4.13
C LEU A 64 8.40 -20.04 4.61
N GLU A 65 7.45 -20.28 5.50
CA GLU A 65 6.59 -19.23 6.06
C GLU A 65 7.44 -18.15 6.74
N GLY A 66 8.43 -18.52 7.53
CA GLY A 66 9.37 -17.57 8.15
C GLY A 66 10.15 -16.76 7.12
N PHE A 67 10.74 -17.42 6.11
CA PHE A 67 11.50 -16.76 5.05
C PHE A 67 10.64 -15.83 4.20
N LEU A 68 9.48 -16.31 3.74
CA LEU A 68 8.58 -15.54 2.88
C LEU A 68 8.01 -14.32 3.60
N THR A 69 7.70 -14.46 4.91
CA THR A 69 7.12 -13.39 5.71
C THR A 69 8.11 -12.25 5.94
N THR A 70 9.31 -12.53 6.45
CA THR A 70 10.27 -11.48 6.81
C THR A 70 11.17 -11.08 5.65
N THR A 71 11.78 -12.07 4.95
CA THR A 71 12.81 -11.78 3.94
C THR A 71 12.20 -11.27 2.64
N LEU A 72 11.03 -11.80 2.23
CA LEU A 72 10.34 -11.37 1.02
C LEU A 72 9.11 -10.47 1.29
N GLY A 73 8.76 -10.25 2.54
CA GLY A 73 7.70 -9.33 2.93
C GLY A 73 6.30 -9.80 2.53
N LYS A 74 6.05 -11.11 2.50
CA LYS A 74 4.79 -11.68 2.02
C LYS A 74 3.81 -12.00 3.15
N GLY A 75 2.53 -11.93 2.82
CA GLY A 75 1.45 -12.54 3.58
C GLY A 75 1.28 -13.99 3.14
N VAL A 76 1.56 -14.92 4.04
CA VAL A 76 1.53 -16.34 3.74
C VAL A 76 0.19 -16.94 4.13
N VAL A 77 -0.41 -17.72 3.23
CA VAL A 77 -1.52 -18.64 3.52
C VAL A 77 -1.11 -20.07 3.15
N ARG A 78 -1.62 -21.04 3.89
CA ARG A 78 -1.39 -22.45 3.60
C ARG A 78 -2.59 -22.99 2.82
N ALA A 79 -2.35 -23.37 1.56
CA ALA A 79 -3.36 -23.88 0.66
C ALA A 79 -3.24 -25.40 0.52
N LYS A 80 -4.34 -26.07 0.23
CA LYS A 80 -4.35 -27.49 -0.11
C LYS A 80 -3.97 -27.69 -1.58
N ASP A 81 -3.37 -28.86 -1.88
CA ASP A 81 -3.04 -29.24 -3.26
C ASP A 81 -4.31 -29.62 -4.04
N THR A 82 -5.10 -28.62 -4.36
CA THR A 82 -6.35 -28.73 -5.14
C THR A 82 -6.27 -27.81 -6.37
N PRO A 83 -7.05 -28.08 -7.43
CA PRO A 83 -6.99 -27.28 -8.65
C PRO A 83 -7.12 -25.78 -8.37
N ASN A 84 -6.14 -24.99 -8.83
CA ASN A 84 -6.07 -23.54 -8.68
C ASN A 84 -5.93 -23.03 -7.22
N PHE A 85 -5.64 -23.90 -6.26
CA PHE A 85 -5.40 -23.60 -4.84
C PHE A 85 -6.54 -22.78 -4.18
N ILE A 86 -6.26 -21.66 -3.51
CA ILE A 86 -7.31 -20.83 -2.88
C ILE A 86 -7.67 -19.64 -3.76
N ALA A 87 -6.72 -18.70 -3.97
CA ALA A 87 -7.06 -17.40 -4.52
C ALA A 87 -7.51 -17.46 -5.97
N ASN A 88 -6.84 -18.24 -6.82
CA ASN A 88 -7.27 -18.40 -8.20
C ASN A 88 -8.61 -19.12 -8.29
N ARG A 89 -8.85 -20.14 -7.47
CA ARG A 89 -10.11 -20.88 -7.49
C ARG A 89 -11.29 -20.01 -7.06
N VAL A 90 -11.19 -19.35 -5.91
CA VAL A 90 -12.25 -18.49 -5.37
C VAL A 90 -12.40 -17.21 -6.22
N GLY A 91 -11.28 -16.61 -6.63
CA GLY A 91 -11.29 -15.38 -7.41
C GLY A 91 -11.85 -15.54 -8.81
N VAL A 92 -11.45 -16.60 -9.54
CA VAL A 92 -11.97 -16.87 -10.89
C VAL A 92 -13.42 -17.32 -10.84
N PHE A 93 -13.82 -18.13 -9.83
CA PHE A 93 -15.23 -18.38 -9.61
C PHE A 93 -16.03 -17.09 -9.43
N GLY A 94 -15.53 -16.16 -8.60
CA GLY A 94 -16.17 -14.86 -8.41
C GLY A 94 -16.32 -14.05 -9.70
N ILE A 95 -15.32 -14.09 -10.59
CA ILE A 95 -15.42 -13.44 -11.92
C ILE A 95 -16.46 -14.13 -12.79
N LEU A 96 -16.50 -15.46 -12.80
CA LEU A 96 -17.50 -16.22 -13.56
C LEU A 96 -18.92 -15.93 -13.07
N ALA A 97 -19.13 -15.90 -11.76
CA ALA A 97 -20.42 -15.52 -11.17
C ALA A 97 -20.84 -14.10 -11.58
N ILE A 98 -19.89 -13.16 -11.60
CA ILE A 98 -20.15 -11.78 -12.07
C ILE A 98 -20.55 -11.76 -13.54
N VAL A 99 -19.90 -12.54 -14.41
CA VAL A 99 -20.27 -12.63 -15.83
C VAL A 99 -21.69 -13.17 -15.99
N HIS A 100 -22.00 -14.30 -15.34
CA HIS A 100 -23.33 -14.92 -15.40
C HIS A 100 -24.44 -13.97 -14.90
N GLU A 101 -24.24 -13.36 -13.76
CA GLU A 101 -25.25 -12.47 -13.19
C GLU A 101 -25.33 -11.13 -13.96
N ALA A 102 -24.24 -10.62 -14.54
CA ALA A 102 -24.26 -9.45 -15.40
C ALA A 102 -25.11 -9.66 -16.68
N GLU A 103 -24.94 -10.82 -17.32
CA GLU A 103 -25.77 -11.22 -18.47
C GLU A 103 -27.24 -11.35 -18.06
N LYS A 104 -27.54 -12.01 -16.95
CA LYS A 104 -28.91 -12.20 -16.43
C LYS A 104 -29.63 -10.88 -16.16
N PHE A 105 -28.92 -9.88 -15.59
CA PHE A 105 -29.49 -8.57 -15.27
C PHE A 105 -29.30 -7.52 -16.39
N GLY A 106 -28.72 -7.90 -17.53
CA GLY A 106 -28.51 -7.01 -18.69
C GLY A 106 -27.58 -5.83 -18.41
N LEU A 107 -26.54 -6.03 -17.57
CA LEU A 107 -25.62 -4.98 -17.20
C LEU A 107 -24.42 -4.91 -18.15
N SER A 108 -24.02 -3.69 -18.50
CA SER A 108 -22.84 -3.48 -19.34
C SER A 108 -21.54 -3.60 -18.56
N VAL A 109 -20.44 -3.91 -19.26
CA VAL A 109 -19.09 -4.13 -18.73
C VAL A 109 -18.63 -2.97 -17.82
N ASP A 110 -18.83 -1.73 -18.24
CA ASP A 110 -18.41 -0.54 -17.51
C ASP A 110 -19.27 -0.23 -16.27
N VAL A 111 -20.56 -0.53 -16.32
CA VAL A 111 -21.44 -0.45 -15.14
C VAL A 111 -21.03 -1.49 -14.10
N VAL A 112 -20.76 -2.72 -14.53
CA VAL A 112 -20.27 -3.78 -13.62
C VAL A 112 -18.96 -3.41 -12.97
N ASP A 113 -17.99 -2.86 -13.72
CA ASP A 113 -16.71 -2.43 -13.15
C ASP A 113 -16.88 -1.27 -12.17
N ASP A 114 -17.78 -0.31 -12.45
CA ASP A 114 -18.09 0.78 -11.52
C ASP A 114 -18.76 0.27 -10.23
N LEU A 115 -19.59 -0.77 -10.32
CA LEU A 115 -20.23 -1.42 -9.18
C LEU A 115 -19.23 -2.27 -8.36
N THR A 116 -18.42 -3.10 -9.02
CA THR A 116 -17.58 -4.14 -8.38
C THR A 116 -16.18 -3.68 -8.03
N GLY A 117 -15.82 -2.44 -8.33
CA GLY A 117 -14.52 -1.85 -8.03
C GLY A 117 -14.42 -1.20 -6.64
N ALA A 118 -13.90 0.01 -6.60
CA ALA A 118 -13.65 0.76 -5.36
C ALA A 118 -14.88 0.94 -4.46
N LYS A 119 -16.09 0.96 -5.03
CA LYS A 119 -17.34 1.07 -4.27
C LYS A 119 -17.62 -0.15 -3.38
N LEU A 120 -17.08 -1.32 -3.74
CA LEU A 120 -17.12 -2.54 -2.92
C LEU A 120 -15.83 -2.75 -2.11
N GLY A 121 -14.89 -1.79 -2.10
CA GLY A 121 -13.60 -2.00 -1.47
C GLY A 121 -12.71 -3.01 -2.20
N ARG A 122 -12.84 -3.09 -3.52
CA ARG A 122 -12.01 -3.92 -4.41
C ARG A 122 -11.11 -3.04 -5.27
N ALA A 123 -10.26 -3.65 -6.10
CA ALA A 123 -9.37 -2.92 -7.01
C ALA A 123 -10.15 -1.90 -7.85
N LYS A 124 -9.60 -0.69 -8.02
CA LYS A 124 -10.26 0.41 -8.80
C LYS A 124 -10.58 0.04 -10.24
N SER A 125 -9.88 -0.94 -10.78
CA SER A 125 -10.11 -1.51 -12.12
C SER A 125 -11.45 -2.24 -12.25
N GLY A 126 -12.10 -2.61 -11.13
CA GLY A 126 -13.32 -3.43 -11.18
C GLY A 126 -13.01 -4.87 -11.61
N THR A 127 -13.95 -5.54 -12.26
CA THR A 127 -13.84 -6.96 -12.62
C THR A 127 -13.26 -7.17 -14.02
N PHE A 128 -13.88 -6.59 -15.03
CA PHE A 128 -13.52 -6.82 -16.44
C PHE A 128 -12.20 -6.17 -16.83
N ARG A 129 -11.93 -4.96 -16.34
CA ARG A 129 -10.64 -4.31 -16.55
C ARG A 129 -9.52 -5.03 -15.79
N THR A 130 -9.80 -5.63 -14.64
CA THR A 130 -8.83 -6.51 -13.95
C THR A 130 -8.55 -7.76 -14.77
N ALA A 131 -9.57 -8.38 -15.36
CA ALA A 131 -9.39 -9.52 -16.26
C ALA A 131 -8.52 -9.15 -17.48
N ASP A 132 -8.71 -7.97 -18.07
CA ASP A 132 -7.87 -7.44 -19.16
C ASP A 132 -6.41 -7.23 -18.73
N VAL A 133 -6.15 -6.82 -17.49
CA VAL A 133 -4.79 -6.65 -16.94
C VAL A 133 -4.11 -8.00 -16.72
N VAL A 134 -4.83 -8.97 -16.15
CA VAL A 134 -4.33 -10.33 -15.90
C VAL A 134 -4.03 -11.07 -17.21
N GLY A 135 -4.86 -10.84 -18.21
CA GLY A 135 -4.84 -11.50 -19.51
C GLY A 135 -5.93 -12.55 -19.63
N LEU A 136 -6.75 -12.41 -20.66
CA LEU A 136 -7.91 -13.26 -20.90
C LEU A 136 -7.54 -14.71 -21.23
N ASP A 137 -6.40 -14.95 -21.84
CA ASP A 137 -5.84 -16.28 -22.05
C ASP A 137 -5.43 -16.95 -20.72
N THR A 138 -4.81 -16.20 -19.81
CA THR A 138 -4.48 -16.70 -18.47
C THR A 138 -5.74 -17.08 -17.71
N MET A 139 -6.77 -16.21 -17.72
CA MET A 139 -8.07 -16.51 -17.13
C MET A 139 -8.71 -17.75 -17.77
N GLY A 140 -8.65 -17.87 -19.10
CA GLY A 140 -9.14 -19.04 -19.83
C GLY A 140 -8.46 -20.34 -19.40
N HIS A 141 -7.15 -20.34 -19.17
CA HIS A 141 -6.42 -21.49 -18.66
C HIS A 141 -6.86 -21.89 -17.23
N VAL A 142 -7.08 -20.91 -16.34
CA VAL A 142 -7.57 -21.17 -14.97
C VAL A 142 -8.97 -21.79 -15.02
N ILE A 143 -9.88 -21.25 -15.84
CA ILE A 143 -11.23 -21.80 -16.05
C ILE A 143 -11.15 -23.22 -16.58
N LYS A 144 -10.31 -23.46 -17.61
CA LYS A 144 -10.12 -24.79 -18.18
C LYS A 144 -9.60 -25.79 -17.16
N THR A 145 -8.68 -25.40 -16.29
CA THR A 145 -8.19 -26.24 -15.20
C THR A 145 -9.34 -26.65 -14.26
N MET A 146 -10.21 -25.69 -13.90
CA MET A 146 -11.40 -26.02 -13.08
C MET A 146 -12.35 -26.97 -13.81
N GLN A 147 -12.60 -26.72 -15.07
CA GLN A 147 -13.47 -27.55 -15.89
C GLN A 147 -12.95 -29.01 -16.05
N ASP A 148 -11.64 -29.15 -16.29
CA ASP A 148 -11.03 -30.46 -16.57
C ASP A 148 -10.84 -31.29 -15.28
N TYR A 149 -10.53 -30.66 -14.15
CA TYR A 149 -10.16 -31.34 -12.91
C TYR A 149 -11.24 -31.32 -11.82
N LEU A 150 -12.35 -30.60 -12.03
CA LEU A 150 -13.48 -30.52 -11.10
C LEU A 150 -14.82 -30.89 -11.75
N PRO A 151 -14.91 -32.04 -12.50
CA PRO A 151 -16.14 -32.40 -13.23
C PRO A 151 -17.30 -32.71 -12.30
N ASN A 152 -17.04 -33.13 -11.06
CA ASN A 152 -18.03 -33.48 -10.04
C ASN A 152 -18.27 -32.39 -9.00
N ASP A 153 -17.69 -31.21 -9.20
CA ASP A 153 -17.90 -30.06 -8.31
C ASP A 153 -19.36 -29.62 -8.40
N PRO A 154 -20.02 -29.26 -7.28
CA PRO A 154 -21.39 -28.74 -7.31
C PRO A 154 -21.58 -27.55 -8.27
N PHE A 155 -20.52 -26.75 -8.47
CA PHE A 155 -20.50 -25.61 -9.38
C PHE A 155 -19.90 -25.92 -10.76
N ALA A 156 -19.73 -27.18 -11.16
CA ALA A 156 -19.12 -27.56 -12.44
C ALA A 156 -19.79 -26.89 -13.65
N ALA A 157 -21.10 -26.65 -13.59
CA ALA A 157 -21.84 -25.98 -14.65
C ALA A 157 -21.38 -24.49 -14.84
N VAL A 158 -20.86 -23.84 -13.80
CA VAL A 158 -20.37 -22.46 -13.82
C VAL A 158 -18.96 -22.37 -14.43
N TYR A 159 -18.17 -23.44 -14.39
CA TYR A 159 -16.80 -23.47 -14.90
C TYR A 159 -16.69 -23.50 -16.42
N LYS A 160 -17.79 -23.38 -17.13
CA LYS A 160 -17.77 -23.25 -18.60
C LYS A 160 -17.20 -21.88 -18.98
N THR A 161 -16.27 -21.89 -19.94
CA THR A 161 -15.75 -20.63 -20.49
C THR A 161 -16.90 -19.82 -21.10
N PRO A 162 -17.19 -18.59 -20.62
CA PRO A 162 -18.24 -17.76 -21.22
C PRO A 162 -17.98 -17.53 -22.70
N ALA A 163 -19.04 -17.55 -23.52
CA ALA A 163 -18.93 -17.39 -24.98
C ALA A 163 -18.23 -16.07 -25.36
N VAL A 164 -18.49 -15.01 -24.62
CA VAL A 164 -17.84 -13.70 -24.81
C VAL A 164 -16.31 -13.80 -24.60
N LEU A 165 -15.86 -14.51 -23.57
CA LEU A 165 -14.43 -14.71 -23.29
C LEU A 165 -13.78 -15.58 -24.37
N ALA A 166 -14.41 -16.67 -24.77
CA ALA A 166 -13.93 -17.53 -25.83
C ALA A 166 -13.78 -16.77 -27.15
N GLY A 167 -14.77 -15.96 -27.53
CA GLY A 167 -14.73 -15.14 -28.74
C GLY A 167 -13.65 -14.04 -28.70
N LEU A 168 -13.36 -13.45 -27.55
CA LEU A 168 -12.26 -12.50 -27.40
C LEU A 168 -10.89 -13.18 -27.58
N VAL A 169 -10.69 -14.33 -26.94
CA VAL A 169 -9.44 -15.11 -27.05
C VAL A 169 -9.21 -15.57 -28.49
N GLU A 170 -10.25 -16.09 -29.17
CA GLU A 170 -10.17 -16.51 -30.57
C GLU A 170 -9.78 -15.36 -31.52
N LYS A 171 -10.28 -14.15 -31.27
CA LYS A 171 -9.92 -12.92 -31.99
C LYS A 171 -8.55 -12.35 -31.62
N GLY A 172 -7.81 -12.97 -30.70
CA GLY A 172 -6.53 -12.46 -30.20
C GLY A 172 -6.66 -11.21 -29.30
N ALA A 173 -7.87 -10.88 -28.84
CA ALA A 173 -8.13 -9.78 -27.93
C ALA A 173 -7.88 -10.24 -26.47
N LEU A 174 -6.61 -10.32 -26.09
CA LEU A 174 -6.15 -10.94 -24.83
C LEU A 174 -6.07 -9.96 -23.65
N GLY A 175 -6.68 -8.78 -23.76
CA GLY A 175 -6.63 -7.74 -22.77
C GLY A 175 -5.57 -6.69 -23.04
N GLN A 176 -5.04 -6.07 -21.98
CA GLN A 176 -4.12 -4.93 -22.09
C GLN A 176 -2.87 -5.24 -22.91
N LYS A 177 -2.33 -6.44 -22.81
CA LYS A 177 -1.11 -6.87 -23.53
C LYS A 177 -1.28 -6.93 -25.06
N SER A 178 -2.50 -7.12 -25.56
CA SER A 178 -2.83 -7.12 -27.00
C SER A 178 -3.53 -5.82 -27.46
N GLY A 179 -3.76 -4.87 -26.52
CA GLY A 179 -4.43 -3.60 -26.80
C GLY A 179 -5.96 -3.69 -26.89
N ALA A 180 -6.55 -4.87 -26.76
CA ALA A 180 -7.98 -5.09 -26.76
C ALA A 180 -8.35 -6.29 -25.88
N GLY A 181 -9.50 -6.23 -25.23
CA GLY A 181 -10.12 -7.25 -24.39
C GLY A 181 -11.57 -6.88 -24.15
N PHE A 182 -12.04 -6.87 -22.91
CA PHE A 182 -13.34 -6.26 -22.58
C PHE A 182 -13.36 -4.76 -22.83
N TYR A 183 -12.18 -4.14 -22.83
CA TYR A 183 -11.98 -2.74 -23.21
C TYR A 183 -10.97 -2.62 -24.35
N LYS A 184 -11.14 -1.56 -25.14
CA LYS A 184 -10.24 -1.18 -26.23
C LYS A 184 -10.03 0.32 -26.23
N LYS A 185 -8.77 0.75 -26.35
CA LYS A 185 -8.43 2.17 -26.49
C LYS A 185 -8.40 2.55 -27.97
N VAL A 186 -9.23 3.53 -28.34
CA VAL A 186 -9.28 4.09 -29.70
C VAL A 186 -8.97 5.59 -29.61
N GLY A 187 -7.77 5.97 -30.01
CA GLY A 187 -7.28 7.34 -29.82
C GLY A 187 -7.20 7.74 -28.36
N LYS A 188 -8.02 8.72 -27.94
CA LYS A 188 -8.14 9.18 -26.54
C LYS A 188 -9.28 8.51 -25.78
N GLU A 189 -10.17 7.79 -26.46
CA GLU A 189 -11.35 7.18 -25.87
C GLU A 189 -11.12 5.73 -25.47
N ILE A 190 -11.79 5.31 -24.39
CA ILE A 190 -11.82 3.91 -23.95
C ILE A 190 -13.22 3.39 -24.27
N GLN A 191 -13.29 2.47 -25.22
CA GLN A 191 -14.52 1.77 -25.59
C GLN A 191 -14.64 0.49 -24.78
N ARG A 192 -15.88 0.04 -24.54
CA ARG A 192 -16.23 -1.22 -23.91
C ARG A 192 -16.83 -2.21 -24.92
N LEU A 193 -16.66 -3.47 -24.66
CA LEU A 193 -17.36 -4.52 -25.40
C LEU A 193 -18.86 -4.51 -25.05
N ASP A 194 -19.71 -4.59 -26.05
CA ASP A 194 -21.14 -4.85 -25.88
C ASP A 194 -21.39 -6.35 -26.01
N PHE A 195 -21.98 -6.97 -24.99
CA PHE A 195 -22.18 -8.42 -24.94
C PHE A 195 -23.21 -8.92 -25.96
N ALA A 196 -24.19 -8.07 -26.31
CA ALA A 196 -25.25 -8.46 -27.24
C ALA A 196 -24.78 -8.45 -28.70
N THR A 197 -23.94 -7.46 -29.06
CA THR A 197 -23.49 -7.27 -30.44
C THR A 197 -22.09 -7.81 -30.71
N GLY A 198 -21.25 -7.95 -29.66
CA GLY A 198 -19.84 -8.29 -29.80
C GLY A 198 -18.98 -7.15 -30.36
N GLU A 199 -19.52 -5.93 -30.45
CA GLU A 199 -18.86 -4.75 -30.98
C GLU A 199 -18.37 -3.82 -29.85
N TYR A 200 -17.38 -2.97 -30.16
CA TYR A 200 -16.91 -1.97 -29.21
C TYR A 200 -17.72 -0.69 -29.34
N VAL A 201 -18.29 -0.27 -28.21
CA VAL A 201 -19.13 0.94 -28.12
C VAL A 201 -18.57 1.91 -27.08
N ALA A 202 -19.03 3.16 -27.10
CA ALA A 202 -18.62 4.17 -26.12
C ALA A 202 -18.86 3.66 -24.68
N GLY A 203 -17.86 3.83 -23.83
CA GLY A 203 -17.95 3.53 -22.41
C GLY A 203 -18.42 4.73 -21.58
N GLY A 204 -18.53 4.57 -20.28
CA GLY A 204 -18.85 5.64 -19.32
C GLY A 204 -20.08 5.36 -18.46
N GLY A 205 -20.65 4.14 -18.56
CA GLY A 205 -21.73 3.67 -17.69
C GLY A 205 -21.33 3.70 -16.21
N LYS A 206 -22.27 4.06 -15.35
CA LYS A 206 -22.07 4.20 -13.90
C LYS A 206 -23.20 3.56 -13.13
N ALA A 207 -22.92 3.31 -11.84
CA ALA A 207 -23.94 2.90 -10.90
C ALA A 207 -25.08 3.93 -10.85
N ALA A 208 -26.32 3.44 -10.80
CA ALA A 208 -27.50 4.28 -10.56
C ALA A 208 -27.36 4.98 -9.20
N ASP A 209 -27.85 6.21 -9.09
CA ASP A 209 -27.70 7.05 -7.87
C ASP A 209 -28.23 6.37 -6.60
N ILE A 210 -29.33 5.64 -6.72
CA ILE A 210 -29.91 4.90 -5.60
C ILE A 210 -28.95 3.81 -5.12
N ILE A 211 -28.31 3.09 -6.03
CA ILE A 211 -27.34 2.04 -5.71
C ILE A 211 -26.06 2.64 -5.17
N ALA A 212 -25.58 3.74 -5.76
CA ALA A 212 -24.42 4.46 -5.26
C ALA A 212 -24.62 4.95 -3.79
N ARG A 213 -25.86 5.31 -3.39
CA ARG A 213 -26.20 5.64 -2.01
C ARG A 213 -26.19 4.42 -1.10
N ILE A 214 -26.77 3.28 -1.53
CA ILE A 214 -26.71 2.03 -0.76
C ILE A 214 -25.25 1.61 -0.52
N LEU A 215 -24.39 1.70 -1.54
CA LEU A 215 -22.97 1.34 -1.40
C LEU A 215 -22.19 2.25 -0.45
N LYS A 216 -22.64 3.48 -0.21
CA LYS A 216 -22.05 4.41 0.79
C LYS A 216 -22.55 4.14 2.22
N GLU A 217 -23.55 3.30 2.42
CA GLU A 217 -24.00 2.92 3.79
C GLU A 217 -22.82 2.29 4.54
N LYS A 218 -22.59 2.79 5.76
CA LYS A 218 -21.48 2.35 6.62
C LYS A 218 -21.81 1.09 7.41
N ASP A 219 -23.09 0.91 7.76
CA ASP A 219 -23.59 -0.26 8.45
C ASP A 219 -23.71 -1.44 7.46
N PRO A 220 -22.88 -2.49 7.57
CA PRO A 220 -22.89 -3.61 6.62
C PRO A 220 -24.18 -4.41 6.66
N VAL A 221 -24.88 -4.47 7.81
CA VAL A 221 -26.17 -5.16 7.93
C VAL A 221 -27.24 -4.43 7.13
N LYS A 222 -27.33 -3.11 7.30
CA LYS A 222 -28.28 -2.27 6.54
C LYS A 222 -27.98 -2.29 5.05
N LYS A 223 -26.69 -2.22 4.68
CA LYS A 223 -26.26 -2.28 3.29
C LYS A 223 -26.69 -3.58 2.63
N MET A 224 -26.40 -4.73 3.23
CA MET A 224 -26.72 -6.03 2.66
C MET A 224 -28.23 -6.24 2.55
N LYS A 225 -28.99 -5.82 3.57
CA LYS A 225 -30.46 -5.84 3.53
C LYS A 225 -31.01 -4.99 2.39
N ALA A 226 -30.52 -3.77 2.21
CA ALA A 226 -30.96 -2.88 1.13
C ALA A 226 -30.64 -3.44 -0.27
N LEU A 227 -29.54 -4.17 -0.42
CA LEU A 227 -29.22 -4.87 -1.69
C LEU A 227 -30.17 -6.05 -1.91
N ARG A 228 -30.45 -6.86 -0.88
CA ARG A 228 -31.36 -8.02 -0.94
C ARG A 228 -32.79 -7.61 -1.30
N GLU A 229 -33.26 -6.49 -0.77
CA GLU A 229 -34.63 -5.98 -0.97
C GLU A 229 -34.75 -5.07 -2.20
N SER A 230 -33.66 -4.81 -2.93
CA SER A 230 -33.65 -3.91 -4.07
C SER A 230 -34.45 -4.47 -5.26
N THR A 231 -35.30 -3.59 -5.84
CA THR A 231 -36.00 -3.88 -7.10
C THR A 231 -35.20 -3.38 -8.32
N ASN A 232 -34.09 -2.66 -8.11
CA ASN A 232 -33.23 -2.18 -9.18
C ASN A 232 -32.31 -3.32 -9.66
N PRO A 233 -32.18 -3.57 -10.98
CA PRO A 233 -31.33 -4.64 -11.52
C PRO A 233 -29.89 -4.62 -11.02
N GLN A 234 -29.31 -3.45 -10.82
CA GLN A 234 -27.94 -3.33 -10.27
C GLN A 234 -27.86 -3.75 -8.81
N GLY A 235 -28.89 -3.48 -8.00
CA GLY A 235 -28.96 -3.94 -6.60
C GLY A 235 -29.17 -5.45 -6.52
N GLN A 236 -30.05 -6.00 -7.37
CA GLN A 236 -30.27 -7.43 -7.48
C GLN A 236 -29.00 -8.16 -7.95
N PHE A 237 -28.30 -7.62 -8.92
CA PHE A 237 -26.97 -8.11 -9.35
C PHE A 237 -25.97 -8.14 -8.20
N LEU A 238 -25.86 -7.07 -7.43
CA LEU A 238 -24.91 -7.01 -6.30
C LEU A 238 -25.25 -8.06 -5.23
N TRP A 239 -26.52 -8.21 -4.89
CA TRP A 239 -26.94 -9.29 -3.98
C TRP A 239 -26.59 -10.67 -4.55
N ALA A 240 -26.88 -10.92 -5.83
CA ALA A 240 -26.64 -12.21 -6.46
C ALA A 240 -25.16 -12.60 -6.42
N ILE A 241 -24.24 -11.70 -6.73
CA ILE A 241 -22.79 -11.99 -6.67
C ILE A 241 -22.28 -12.22 -5.25
N PHE A 242 -22.85 -11.56 -4.22
CA PHE A 242 -22.55 -11.84 -2.83
C PHE A 242 -23.08 -13.22 -2.41
N ARG A 243 -24.34 -13.52 -2.71
CA ARG A 243 -24.97 -14.82 -2.48
C ARG A 243 -24.11 -15.96 -3.04
N ASP A 244 -23.73 -15.87 -4.32
CA ASP A 244 -22.98 -16.93 -4.99
C ASP A 244 -21.56 -17.07 -4.46
N ALA A 245 -20.90 -15.95 -4.10
CA ALA A 245 -19.60 -15.98 -3.44
C ALA A 245 -19.68 -16.64 -2.06
N PHE A 246 -20.67 -16.29 -1.23
CA PHE A 246 -20.87 -16.89 0.10
C PHE A 246 -21.19 -18.37 0.01
N HIS A 247 -22.05 -18.76 -0.93
CA HIS A 247 -22.40 -20.14 -1.18
C HIS A 247 -21.15 -20.97 -1.57
N TYR A 248 -20.36 -20.46 -2.51
CA TYR A 248 -19.16 -21.13 -2.99
C TYR A 248 -18.12 -21.37 -1.89
N ILE A 249 -17.77 -20.31 -1.14
CA ILE A 249 -16.77 -20.44 -0.08
C ILE A 249 -17.21 -21.31 1.09
N ALA A 250 -18.53 -21.36 1.37
CA ALA A 250 -19.06 -22.24 2.41
C ALA A 250 -18.92 -23.71 2.02
N ILE A 251 -19.24 -24.06 0.76
CA ILE A 251 -19.14 -25.44 0.26
C ILE A 251 -17.67 -25.89 0.16
N HIS A 252 -16.77 -24.98 -0.24
CA HIS A 252 -15.39 -25.36 -0.55
C HIS A 252 -14.38 -25.08 0.56
N LEU A 253 -14.78 -24.56 1.72
CA LEU A 253 -13.85 -24.24 2.79
C LEU A 253 -12.94 -25.41 3.17
N ASP A 254 -13.49 -26.60 3.33
CA ASP A 254 -12.75 -27.80 3.73
C ASP A 254 -11.84 -28.37 2.65
N THR A 255 -12.11 -28.04 1.38
CA THR A 255 -11.36 -28.56 0.24
C THR A 255 -10.20 -27.67 -0.20
N VAL A 256 -10.29 -26.34 0.00
CA VAL A 256 -9.30 -25.39 -0.51
C VAL A 256 -8.38 -24.84 0.58
N ALA A 257 -8.87 -24.72 1.83
CA ALA A 257 -8.14 -24.08 2.93
C ALA A 257 -8.28 -24.86 4.23
N ASP A 258 -7.42 -24.57 5.20
CA ASP A 258 -7.53 -25.14 6.53
C ASP A 258 -8.54 -24.39 7.40
N ASN A 259 -8.74 -23.10 7.16
CA ASN A 259 -9.68 -22.26 7.90
C ASN A 259 -10.16 -21.05 7.07
N ALA A 260 -11.24 -20.41 7.52
CA ALA A 260 -11.91 -19.31 6.83
C ALA A 260 -11.00 -18.08 6.60
N ARG A 261 -10.09 -17.79 7.53
CA ARG A 261 -9.13 -16.67 7.43
C ARG A 261 -8.22 -16.80 6.21
N ASP A 262 -7.82 -18.00 5.85
CA ASP A 262 -6.91 -18.22 4.73
C ASP A 262 -7.59 -17.86 3.40
N ILE A 263 -8.90 -18.12 3.26
CA ILE A 263 -9.69 -17.65 2.11
C ILE A 263 -9.79 -16.12 2.11
N ASP A 264 -10.09 -15.51 3.23
CA ASP A 264 -10.20 -14.05 3.32
C ASP A 264 -8.89 -13.36 2.98
N PHE A 265 -7.78 -13.83 3.53
CA PHE A 265 -6.46 -13.28 3.21
C PHE A 265 -6.05 -13.55 1.76
N ALA A 266 -6.39 -14.71 1.20
CA ALA A 266 -6.13 -15.00 -0.20
C ALA A 266 -6.82 -13.98 -1.12
N MET A 267 -8.06 -13.61 -0.82
CA MET A 267 -8.79 -12.58 -1.59
C MET A 267 -8.28 -11.17 -1.33
N ARG A 268 -7.96 -10.84 -0.08
CA ARG A 268 -7.44 -9.51 0.27
C ARG A 268 -6.05 -9.27 -0.35
N TRP A 269 -5.13 -10.20 -0.20
CA TRP A 269 -3.74 -10.04 -0.62
C TRP A 269 -3.47 -10.45 -2.07
N GLY A 270 -4.30 -11.34 -2.66
CA GLY A 270 -4.16 -11.84 -4.01
C GLY A 270 -5.04 -11.12 -5.05
N PHE A 271 -6.18 -10.53 -4.61
CA PHE A 271 -7.11 -9.81 -5.48
C PHE A 271 -7.31 -8.34 -5.08
N GLY A 272 -6.61 -7.86 -4.05
CA GLY A 272 -6.67 -6.46 -3.61
C GLY A 272 -8.01 -6.07 -2.99
N TRP A 273 -8.70 -6.98 -2.31
CA TRP A 273 -9.93 -6.68 -1.58
C TRP A 273 -9.59 -6.08 -0.20
N ASN A 274 -10.36 -5.09 0.22
CA ASN A 274 -10.18 -4.51 1.56
C ASN A 274 -10.66 -5.48 2.65
N VAL A 275 -11.71 -6.27 2.36
CA VAL A 275 -12.37 -7.20 3.28
C VAL A 275 -12.60 -8.50 2.53
N GLY A 276 -12.32 -9.62 3.19
CA GLY A 276 -12.54 -10.94 2.61
C GLY A 276 -14.01 -11.35 2.53
N PRO A 277 -14.33 -12.43 1.81
CA PRO A 277 -15.72 -12.82 1.59
C PRO A 277 -16.40 -13.33 2.88
N PHE A 278 -15.72 -14.09 3.74
CA PHE A 278 -16.25 -14.48 5.04
C PHE A 278 -16.39 -13.30 6.01
N GLU A 279 -15.40 -12.41 6.02
CA GLU A 279 -15.47 -11.16 6.79
C GLU A 279 -16.69 -10.33 6.37
N THR A 280 -16.95 -10.24 5.05
CA THR A 280 -18.11 -9.53 4.49
C THR A 280 -19.43 -10.16 4.94
N TRP A 281 -19.52 -11.47 4.87
CA TRP A 281 -20.71 -12.22 5.32
C TRP A 281 -20.97 -12.02 6.81
N GLN A 282 -19.95 -12.22 7.64
CA GLN A 282 -20.08 -12.07 9.09
C GLN A 282 -20.46 -10.64 9.49
N ALA A 283 -19.88 -9.62 8.87
CA ALA A 283 -20.22 -8.22 9.11
C ALA A 283 -21.67 -7.88 8.74
N ALA A 284 -22.21 -8.53 7.70
CA ALA A 284 -23.57 -8.33 7.24
C ALA A 284 -24.63 -9.06 8.07
N GLY A 285 -24.22 -9.82 9.10
CA GLY A 285 -25.11 -10.60 9.97
C GLY A 285 -25.22 -12.06 9.53
N TRP A 286 -24.35 -12.91 10.08
CA TRP A 286 -24.14 -14.30 9.66
C TRP A 286 -25.43 -15.10 9.43
N SER A 287 -26.26 -15.24 10.49
CA SER A 287 -27.45 -16.10 10.44
C SER A 287 -28.52 -15.59 9.48
N GLN A 288 -28.73 -14.28 9.43
CA GLN A 288 -29.71 -13.68 8.51
C GLN A 288 -29.30 -13.85 7.05
N VAL A 289 -28.02 -13.60 6.74
CA VAL A 289 -27.51 -13.78 5.37
C VAL A 289 -27.51 -15.25 4.98
N ALA A 290 -27.15 -16.16 5.89
CA ALA A 290 -27.26 -17.61 5.65
C ALA A 290 -28.68 -18.04 5.27
N THR A 291 -29.68 -17.49 6.00
CA THR A 291 -31.11 -17.74 5.69
C THR A 291 -31.46 -17.24 4.29
N TRP A 292 -31.08 -16.02 3.92
CA TRP A 292 -31.35 -15.48 2.60
C TRP A 292 -30.67 -16.27 1.48
N VAL A 293 -29.42 -16.71 1.68
CA VAL A 293 -28.72 -17.56 0.70
C VAL A 293 -29.46 -18.90 0.54
N LYS A 294 -29.90 -19.52 1.65
CA LYS A 294 -30.68 -20.75 1.61
C LYS A 294 -32.02 -20.57 0.88
N GLU A 295 -32.76 -19.49 1.16
CA GLU A 295 -34.01 -19.17 0.46
C GLU A 295 -33.80 -19.09 -1.06
N ASP A 296 -32.72 -18.42 -1.50
CA ASP A 296 -32.42 -18.28 -2.94
C ASP A 296 -31.98 -19.62 -3.57
N ILE A 297 -31.27 -20.47 -2.82
CA ILE A 297 -30.93 -21.83 -3.28
C ILE A 297 -32.21 -22.65 -3.48
N ASP A 298 -33.09 -22.65 -2.48
CA ASP A 298 -34.35 -23.37 -2.51
C ASP A 298 -35.30 -22.87 -3.63
N ALA A 299 -35.24 -21.57 -3.93
CA ALA A 299 -35.97 -20.93 -5.04
C ALA A 299 -35.33 -21.12 -6.42
N GLY A 300 -34.15 -21.78 -6.53
CA GLY A 300 -33.44 -22.00 -7.79
C GLY A 300 -32.85 -20.72 -8.38
N GLN A 301 -32.58 -19.72 -7.57
CA GLN A 301 -31.97 -18.44 -7.99
C GLN A 301 -30.45 -18.44 -7.93
N ALA A 302 -29.85 -19.31 -7.11
CA ALA A 302 -28.40 -19.45 -6.97
C ALA A 302 -27.80 -20.19 -8.17
N LEU A 303 -26.51 -20.02 -8.43
CA LEU A 303 -25.78 -20.68 -9.51
C LEU A 303 -25.60 -22.20 -9.30
N CYS A 304 -25.89 -22.69 -8.10
CA CYS A 304 -25.82 -24.08 -7.73
C CYS A 304 -26.97 -24.41 -6.77
N SER A 305 -27.50 -25.66 -6.87
CA SER A 305 -28.58 -26.14 -6.00
C SER A 305 -28.09 -26.92 -4.77
N ALA A 306 -26.77 -27.07 -4.58
CA ALA A 306 -26.23 -27.75 -3.42
C ALA A 306 -26.57 -26.98 -2.13
N PRO A 307 -27.03 -27.66 -1.06
CA PRO A 307 -27.36 -26.96 0.18
C PRO A 307 -26.12 -26.41 0.86
N LEU A 308 -26.27 -25.32 1.61
CA LEU A 308 -25.22 -24.86 2.51
C LEU A 308 -24.84 -25.94 3.51
N PRO A 309 -23.54 -26.10 3.86
CA PRO A 309 -23.12 -27.07 4.88
C PRO A 309 -23.78 -26.82 6.24
N ALA A 310 -24.03 -27.91 6.99
CA ALA A 310 -24.71 -27.83 8.31
C ALA A 310 -24.01 -26.90 9.29
N TRP A 311 -22.67 -26.83 9.26
CA TRP A 311 -21.89 -25.97 10.15
C TRP A 311 -22.22 -24.46 10.01
N VAL A 312 -22.86 -24.06 8.91
CA VAL A 312 -23.32 -22.66 8.72
C VAL A 312 -24.46 -22.29 9.67
N PHE A 313 -25.34 -23.27 9.97
CA PHE A 313 -26.56 -23.08 10.76
C PHE A 313 -26.50 -23.67 12.17
N GLU A 314 -25.54 -24.56 12.41
CA GLU A 314 -25.47 -25.37 13.64
C GLU A 314 -24.09 -25.29 14.28
N GLY A 315 -24.07 -25.52 15.60
CA GLY A 315 -22.83 -25.62 16.37
C GLY A 315 -22.08 -24.29 16.53
N PRO A 316 -20.74 -24.34 16.70
CA PRO A 316 -19.96 -23.19 17.18
C PRO A 316 -20.07 -21.94 16.31
N VAL A 317 -20.18 -22.08 14.99
CA VAL A 317 -20.30 -20.93 14.07
C VAL A 317 -21.63 -20.21 14.25
N ALA A 318 -22.71 -20.95 14.35
CA ALA A 318 -24.04 -20.39 14.59
C ALA A 318 -24.14 -19.73 15.98
N GLU A 319 -23.58 -20.38 16.99
CA GLU A 319 -23.54 -19.87 18.37
C GLU A 319 -22.76 -18.58 18.52
N LYS A 320 -21.60 -18.48 17.83
CA LYS A 320 -20.73 -17.29 17.84
C LYS A 320 -21.17 -16.22 16.83
N GLY A 321 -22.09 -16.54 15.92
CA GLY A 321 -22.58 -15.63 14.88
C GLY A 321 -21.55 -15.33 13.79
N GLY A 322 -20.63 -16.27 13.49
CA GLY A 322 -19.65 -16.11 12.43
C GLY A 322 -18.46 -17.04 12.54
N VAL A 323 -17.59 -16.96 11.54
CA VAL A 323 -16.40 -17.83 11.36
C VAL A 323 -15.12 -17.25 11.96
N HIS A 324 -15.13 -15.99 12.40
CA HIS A 324 -13.98 -15.33 13.02
C HIS A 324 -14.33 -14.88 14.43
N THR A 325 -13.51 -15.28 15.37
CA THR A 325 -13.65 -14.96 16.80
C THR A 325 -12.29 -14.60 17.38
N ALA A 326 -12.26 -14.14 18.64
CA ALA A 326 -11.02 -13.92 19.37
C ALA A 326 -10.19 -15.23 19.57
N GLU A 327 -10.86 -16.38 19.54
CA GLU A 327 -10.22 -17.70 19.67
C GLU A 327 -9.55 -18.15 18.38
N GLY A 328 -9.96 -17.61 17.23
CA GLY A 328 -9.42 -17.96 15.91
C GLY A 328 -10.45 -17.93 14.81
N SER A 329 -10.16 -18.62 13.71
CA SER A 329 -11.03 -18.71 12.54
C SER A 329 -11.50 -20.15 12.33
N TRP A 330 -12.74 -20.32 11.92
CA TRP A 330 -13.38 -21.62 11.75
C TRP A 330 -12.66 -22.50 10.74
N SER A 331 -12.42 -23.73 11.12
CA SER A 331 -11.98 -24.81 10.27
C SER A 331 -13.09 -25.85 10.12
N ALA A 332 -13.56 -26.06 8.91
CA ALA A 332 -14.58 -27.08 8.63
C ALA A 332 -14.04 -28.50 8.79
N VAL A 333 -12.72 -28.70 8.66
CA VAL A 333 -12.04 -29.98 8.82
C VAL A 333 -11.94 -30.38 10.28
N SER A 334 -11.34 -29.50 11.13
CA SER A 334 -11.17 -29.76 12.57
C SER A 334 -12.44 -29.48 13.38
N LYS A 335 -13.46 -28.87 12.77
CA LYS A 335 -14.71 -28.41 13.40
C LYS A 335 -14.46 -27.56 14.65
N SER A 336 -13.49 -26.67 14.57
CA SER A 336 -13.06 -25.81 15.66
C SER A 336 -12.53 -24.47 15.14
N PHE A 337 -12.43 -23.46 16.03
CA PHE A 337 -11.74 -22.22 15.74
C PHE A 337 -10.22 -22.41 15.86
N VAL A 338 -9.50 -22.20 14.77
CA VAL A 338 -8.06 -22.37 14.69
C VAL A 338 -7.38 -21.01 14.94
N PRO A 339 -6.52 -20.90 15.95
CA PRO A 339 -5.80 -19.67 16.24
C PRO A 339 -4.83 -19.32 15.11
N ARG A 340 -4.30 -18.09 15.14
CA ARG A 340 -3.26 -17.68 14.20
C ARG A 340 -1.95 -18.39 14.51
N SER A 341 -1.12 -18.57 13.46
CA SER A 341 0.22 -19.13 13.60
C SER A 341 1.01 -18.43 14.73
N THR A 342 1.67 -19.23 15.56
CA THR A 342 2.55 -18.80 16.68
C THR A 342 4.02 -18.94 16.34
N LEU A 343 4.37 -19.09 15.05
CA LEU A 343 5.77 -19.08 14.63
C LEU A 343 6.44 -17.77 15.06
N SER A 344 7.67 -17.87 15.56
CA SER A 344 8.41 -16.73 16.11
C SER A 344 8.62 -15.57 15.12
N VAL A 345 8.52 -15.82 13.83
CA VAL A 345 8.54 -14.75 12.80
C VAL A 345 7.45 -13.71 13.04
N TYR A 346 6.32 -14.10 13.61
CA TYR A 346 5.21 -13.21 13.88
C TYR A 346 5.35 -12.37 15.16
N ASP A 347 6.31 -12.67 16.02
CA ASP A 347 6.63 -11.85 17.21
C ASP A 347 7.11 -10.43 16.80
N ARG A 348 7.60 -10.30 15.56
CA ARG A 348 7.98 -9.01 14.97
C ARG A 348 6.79 -8.17 14.50
N GLN A 349 5.59 -8.73 14.42
CA GLN A 349 4.37 -8.07 13.97
C GLN A 349 3.51 -7.67 15.18
N GLN A 350 3.84 -6.53 15.80
CA GLN A 350 3.08 -6.02 16.95
C GLN A 350 1.58 -5.87 16.63
N PHE A 351 1.27 -5.44 15.42
CA PHE A 351 -0.09 -5.35 14.88
C PHE A 351 -0.15 -6.17 13.59
N ARG A 352 -0.59 -7.42 13.70
CA ARG A 352 -0.78 -8.29 12.54
C ARG A 352 -1.99 -7.84 11.73
N ALA A 353 -2.01 -8.16 10.41
CA ALA A 353 -3.16 -7.87 9.55
C ALA A 353 -4.48 -8.23 10.25
N PRO A 354 -5.40 -7.28 10.45
CA PRO A 354 -6.63 -7.53 11.19
C PRO A 354 -7.54 -8.50 10.43
N VAL A 355 -8.29 -9.30 11.17
CA VAL A 355 -9.41 -10.09 10.67
C VAL A 355 -10.67 -9.61 11.39
N LEU A 356 -11.70 -9.27 10.65
CA LEU A 356 -12.94 -8.77 11.21
C LEU A 356 -13.57 -9.83 12.14
N GLY A 357 -13.99 -9.42 13.34
CA GLY A 357 -14.55 -10.34 14.34
C GLY A 357 -13.51 -11.04 15.23
N SER A 358 -12.21 -10.95 14.91
CA SER A 358 -11.15 -11.60 15.71
C SER A 358 -10.75 -10.82 16.98
N GLY A 359 -11.32 -9.64 17.24
CA GLY A 359 -10.87 -8.79 18.35
C GLY A 359 -9.44 -8.27 18.18
N ALA A 360 -8.95 -8.17 16.95
CA ALA A 360 -7.61 -7.65 16.66
C ALA A 360 -7.41 -6.25 17.25
N ILE A 361 -6.25 -6.04 17.86
CA ILE A 361 -5.89 -4.75 18.45
C ILE A 361 -5.61 -3.74 17.34
N ASP A 362 -6.30 -2.59 17.37
CA ASP A 362 -6.05 -1.48 16.44
C ASP A 362 -4.83 -0.67 16.93
N GLY A 363 -3.83 -0.52 16.07
CA GLY A 363 -2.63 0.28 16.36
C GLY A 363 -2.93 1.77 16.66
N ARG A 364 -4.11 2.27 16.25
CA ARG A 364 -4.55 3.63 16.55
C ARG A 364 -4.93 3.83 18.02
N THR A 365 -5.32 2.78 18.71
CA THR A 365 -5.81 2.82 20.10
C THR A 365 -4.99 1.97 21.06
N ALA A 366 -4.06 1.16 20.52
CA ALA A 366 -3.23 0.25 21.29
C ALA A 366 -2.22 0.97 22.20
N GLY A 367 -1.74 0.26 23.23
CA GLY A 367 -0.73 0.74 24.17
C GLY A 367 -1.25 1.79 25.16
N THR A 368 -0.35 2.43 25.87
CA THR A 368 -0.64 3.49 26.84
C THR A 368 -0.45 4.85 26.18
N THR A 369 -1.52 5.64 26.12
CA THR A 369 -1.48 7.01 25.60
C THR A 369 -0.89 7.95 26.66
N VAL A 370 0.14 8.69 26.27
CA VAL A 370 0.80 9.72 27.09
C VAL A 370 0.16 11.08 26.83
N HIS A 371 -0.11 11.39 25.56
CA HIS A 371 -0.82 12.61 25.14
C HIS A 371 -1.56 12.32 23.83
N GLU A 372 -2.73 12.93 23.68
CA GLU A 372 -3.48 12.89 22.44
C GLU A 372 -4.28 14.17 22.24
N ASP A 373 -4.25 14.67 21.00
CA ASP A 373 -5.08 15.77 20.53
C ASP A 373 -5.62 15.46 19.11
N ASP A 374 -6.10 16.46 18.40
CA ASP A 374 -6.65 16.26 17.05
C ASP A 374 -5.57 15.97 16.00
N ASP A 375 -4.33 16.39 16.25
CA ASP A 375 -3.22 16.31 15.30
C ASP A 375 -2.28 15.13 15.53
N VAL A 376 -2.02 14.76 16.80
CA VAL A 376 -1.06 13.71 17.16
C VAL A 376 -1.53 12.85 18.31
N ARG A 377 -1.01 11.63 18.37
CA ARG A 377 -1.04 10.75 19.53
C ARG A 377 0.36 10.35 19.93
N LEU A 378 0.71 10.54 21.20
CA LEU A 378 1.95 10.06 21.84
C LEU A 378 1.61 8.85 22.69
N TRP A 379 2.28 7.73 22.46
CA TRP A 379 1.96 6.48 23.15
C TRP A 379 3.15 5.53 23.22
N HIS A 380 3.08 4.49 24.05
CA HIS A 380 4.09 3.44 24.14
C HIS A 380 3.45 2.08 24.44
N SER A 381 4.16 1.00 24.19
CA SER A 381 3.75 -0.39 24.52
C SER A 381 4.49 -0.97 25.74
N GLY A 382 5.05 -0.13 26.59
CA GLY A 382 5.75 -0.57 27.80
C GLY A 382 7.22 -0.98 27.59
N ASP A 383 7.81 -0.64 26.44
CA ASP A 383 9.16 -1.02 26.01
C ASP A 383 10.18 0.15 26.02
N ASP A 384 9.92 1.18 26.79
CA ASP A 384 10.75 2.38 26.97
C ASP A 384 10.96 3.21 25.67
N VAL A 385 10.18 2.98 24.61
CA VAL A 385 10.21 3.76 23.36
C VAL A 385 8.89 4.47 23.17
N LEU A 386 8.95 5.81 23.06
CA LEU A 386 7.78 6.64 22.76
C LEU A 386 7.48 6.57 21.26
N VAL A 387 6.22 6.49 20.90
CA VAL A 387 5.76 6.56 19.50
C VAL A 387 4.93 7.84 19.33
N ILE A 388 5.22 8.61 18.27
CA ILE A 388 4.35 9.66 17.78
C ILE A 388 3.64 9.17 16.53
N SER A 389 2.32 9.22 16.54
CA SER A 389 1.45 8.93 15.40
C SER A 389 0.71 10.18 14.98
N LEU A 390 0.81 10.56 13.70
CA LEU A 390 0.11 11.70 13.14
C LEU A 390 -1.36 11.31 12.85
N LYS A 391 -2.31 12.20 13.17
CA LYS A 391 -3.74 11.96 12.98
C LYS A 391 -4.34 12.79 11.84
N THR A 392 -3.60 13.74 11.30
CA THR A 392 -4.01 14.57 10.18
C THR A 392 -4.22 13.74 8.91
N LYS A 393 -5.10 14.19 8.01
CA LYS A 393 -5.34 13.50 6.74
C LYS A 393 -4.04 13.40 5.93
N MET A 394 -3.70 12.20 5.46
CA MET A 394 -2.42 11.91 4.78
C MET A 394 -1.18 12.33 5.59
N HIS A 395 -1.35 12.47 6.90
CA HIS A 395 -0.30 12.84 7.85
C HIS A 395 0.43 14.13 7.46
N VAL A 396 -0.31 15.13 6.95
CA VAL A 396 0.25 16.45 6.65
C VAL A 396 0.71 17.15 7.93
N ILE A 397 1.78 17.94 7.81
CA ILE A 397 2.41 18.64 8.93
C ILE A 397 1.70 19.97 9.13
N SER A 398 0.74 19.98 10.07
CA SER A 398 0.03 21.17 10.56
C SER A 398 0.80 21.87 11.69
N PRO A 399 0.41 23.08 12.07
CA PRO A 399 0.95 23.72 13.30
C PRO A 399 0.74 22.86 14.56
N GLY A 400 -0.38 22.11 14.65
CA GLY A 400 -0.64 21.18 15.75
C GLY A 400 0.32 19.99 15.75
N VAL A 401 0.64 19.44 14.57
CA VAL A 401 1.68 18.40 14.42
C VAL A 401 3.05 18.91 14.88
N ILE A 402 3.43 20.14 14.51
CA ILE A 402 4.70 20.75 14.94
C ILE A 402 4.73 20.88 16.48
N ALA A 403 3.67 21.38 17.10
CA ALA A 403 3.54 21.47 18.55
C ALA A 403 3.59 20.07 19.21
N GLY A 404 2.96 19.07 18.59
CA GLY A 404 3.00 17.68 19.02
C GLY A 404 4.42 17.10 19.01
N PHE A 405 5.23 17.39 17.99
CA PHE A 405 6.64 16.99 17.95
C PHE A 405 7.46 17.62 19.07
N ARG A 406 7.23 18.91 19.41
CA ARG A 406 7.90 19.56 20.54
C ARG A 406 7.59 18.85 21.85
N LYS A 407 6.32 18.50 22.08
CA LYS A 407 5.91 17.71 23.26
C LYS A 407 6.56 16.32 23.25
N ALA A 408 6.54 15.63 22.09
CA ALA A 408 7.10 14.29 21.95
C ALA A 408 8.59 14.26 22.27
N LEU A 409 9.36 15.23 21.79
CA LEU A 409 10.81 15.34 22.07
C LEU A 409 11.06 15.59 23.56
N ALA A 410 10.36 16.53 24.16
CA ALA A 410 10.51 16.83 25.58
C ALA A 410 10.14 15.64 26.46
N GLU A 411 9.08 14.90 26.11
CA GLU A 411 8.67 13.69 26.83
C GLU A 411 9.65 12.55 26.63
N ALA A 412 10.12 12.34 25.38
CA ALA A 412 11.07 11.27 25.05
C ALA A 412 12.40 11.47 25.78
N GLU A 413 12.95 12.69 25.78
CA GLU A 413 14.21 13.01 26.47
C GLU A 413 14.12 12.85 27.99
N LYS A 414 12.94 13.04 28.57
CA LYS A 414 12.73 12.94 30.01
C LYS A 414 12.45 11.52 30.48
N ASN A 415 11.64 10.75 29.77
CA ASN A 415 11.03 9.55 30.28
C ASN A 415 11.27 8.28 29.43
N PHE A 416 11.83 8.42 28.21
CA PHE A 416 11.99 7.30 27.28
C PHE A 416 13.42 7.20 26.75
N LYS A 417 13.71 6.10 26.06
CA LYS A 417 15.02 5.78 25.49
C LYS A 417 15.09 6.05 23.98
N GLY A 418 14.00 6.52 23.39
CA GLY A 418 13.93 6.86 21.98
C GLY A 418 12.52 7.29 21.59
N LEU A 419 12.44 7.93 20.44
CA LEU A 419 11.20 8.37 19.80
C LEU A 419 11.08 7.72 18.42
N VAL A 420 9.93 7.10 18.12
CA VAL A 420 9.61 6.54 16.80
C VAL A 420 8.46 7.33 16.18
N ILE A 421 8.63 7.75 14.93
CA ILE A 421 7.56 8.35 14.12
C ILE A 421 6.93 7.22 13.31
N TRP A 422 5.66 6.88 13.58
CA TRP A 422 4.98 5.77 12.95
C TRP A 422 3.47 6.01 12.81
N SER A 423 2.87 5.47 11.76
CA SER A 423 1.42 5.54 11.51
C SER A 423 0.81 4.16 11.40
N ALA A 424 -0.39 3.98 11.96
CA ALA A 424 -1.06 2.69 12.06
C ALA A 424 -1.52 2.13 10.70
N ASP A 425 -1.69 2.98 9.69
CA ASP A 425 -2.06 2.61 8.31
C ASP A 425 -0.85 2.36 7.39
N ALA A 426 0.37 2.36 7.93
CA ALA A 426 1.60 2.13 7.18
C ALA A 426 1.59 0.80 6.41
N ALA A 427 1.02 -0.25 7.00
CA ALA A 427 0.91 -1.57 6.36
C ALA A 427 -0.21 -1.66 5.32
N ASP A 428 -1.18 -0.74 5.36
CA ASP A 428 -2.32 -0.68 4.45
C ASP A 428 -2.12 0.33 3.30
N GLY A 429 -0.87 0.79 3.09
CA GLY A 429 -0.52 1.74 2.04
C GLY A 429 -0.75 3.21 2.43
N GLY A 430 -0.88 3.51 3.71
CA GLY A 430 -0.94 4.88 4.22
C GLY A 430 0.35 5.66 3.95
N ALA A 431 0.25 6.98 3.87
CA ALA A 431 1.40 7.84 3.72
C ALA A 431 2.20 7.95 5.03
N PHE A 432 3.52 8.03 4.96
CA PHE A 432 4.31 8.51 6.09
C PHE A 432 3.99 9.98 6.38
N SER A 433 4.05 10.83 5.36
CA SER A 433 3.54 12.20 5.37
C SER A 433 3.53 12.76 3.94
N ALA A 434 2.43 13.40 3.54
CA ALA A 434 2.32 14.09 2.26
C ALA A 434 2.97 15.50 2.26
N GLY A 435 3.61 15.89 3.38
CA GLY A 435 4.34 17.15 3.51
C GLY A 435 3.60 18.22 4.31
N ALA A 436 4.03 19.47 4.15
CA ALA A 436 3.45 20.59 4.88
C ALA A 436 1.99 20.85 4.50
N ASP A 437 1.18 21.22 5.48
CA ASP A 437 -0.20 21.63 5.26
C ASP A 437 -0.27 23.08 4.71
N LEU A 438 -0.24 23.19 3.38
CA LEU A 438 -0.35 24.48 2.71
C LEU A 438 -1.68 25.18 2.97
N GLN A 439 -2.76 24.44 3.27
CA GLN A 439 -4.06 25.03 3.54
C GLN A 439 -4.08 25.74 4.90
N SER A 440 -3.38 25.21 5.89
CA SER A 440 -3.29 25.85 7.22
C SER A 440 -2.47 27.14 7.21
N ALA A 441 -1.53 27.29 6.27
CA ALA A 441 -0.74 28.52 6.09
C ALA A 441 -1.49 29.62 5.31
N LEU A 442 -2.54 29.28 4.57
CA LEU A 442 -3.28 30.21 3.71
C LEU A 442 -3.91 31.39 4.48
N PRO A 443 -4.58 31.21 5.63
CA PRO A 443 -5.10 32.34 6.39
C PRO A 443 -4.03 33.37 6.81
N ALA A 444 -2.88 32.88 7.26
CA ALA A 444 -1.75 33.76 7.60
C ALA A 444 -1.25 34.53 6.37
N PHE A 445 -1.11 33.86 5.23
CA PHE A 445 -0.74 34.51 3.98
C PHE A 445 -1.76 35.56 3.53
N MET A 446 -3.06 35.26 3.61
CA MET A 446 -4.14 36.19 3.21
C MET A 446 -4.19 37.45 4.12
N GLN A 447 -3.84 37.31 5.39
CA GLN A 447 -3.88 38.43 6.35
C GLN A 447 -2.65 39.30 6.31
N GLY A 448 -1.46 38.71 6.15
CA GLY A 448 -0.18 39.42 6.30
C GLY A 448 0.85 39.11 5.21
N GLY A 449 0.46 38.47 4.11
CA GLY A 449 1.35 38.10 3.01
C GLY A 449 2.42 37.09 3.47
N ALA A 450 3.47 36.96 2.66
CA ALA A 450 4.56 36.02 2.93
C ALA A 450 5.23 36.24 4.30
N LYS A 451 5.30 37.50 4.80
CA LYS A 451 5.87 37.78 6.11
C LYS A 451 5.15 37.12 7.26
N ALA A 452 3.85 36.93 7.16
CA ALA A 452 3.07 36.24 8.20
C ALA A 452 3.29 34.72 8.20
N VAL A 453 3.83 34.16 7.12
CA VAL A 453 4.18 32.72 6.99
C VAL A 453 5.57 32.43 7.57
N ASP A 454 6.49 33.46 7.64
CA ASP A 454 7.86 33.28 8.13
C ASP A 454 7.97 32.61 9.50
N PRO A 455 7.17 32.96 10.53
CA PRO A 455 7.22 32.26 11.82
C PRO A 455 6.84 30.78 11.73
N ILE A 456 5.91 30.43 10.85
CA ILE A 456 5.46 29.04 10.67
C ILE A 456 6.60 28.20 10.09
N ILE A 457 7.28 28.70 9.05
CA ILE A 457 8.42 28.00 8.46
C ILE A 457 9.59 27.91 9.44
N ARG A 458 9.86 28.96 10.20
CA ARG A 458 10.88 28.95 11.24
C ARG A 458 10.62 27.89 12.29
N GLU A 459 9.38 27.79 12.79
CA GLU A 459 8.99 26.80 13.80
C GLU A 459 9.13 25.36 13.26
N LEU A 460 8.80 25.13 11.98
CA LEU A 460 9.05 23.87 11.29
C LEU A 460 10.54 23.51 11.26
N GLN A 461 11.39 24.47 10.81
CA GLN A 461 12.83 24.29 10.76
C GLN A 461 13.41 23.99 12.15
N ASP A 462 13.04 24.80 13.15
CA ASP A 462 13.50 24.64 14.53
C ASP A 462 13.08 23.30 15.13
N THR A 463 11.87 22.81 14.77
CA THR A 463 11.38 21.51 15.23
C THR A 463 12.18 20.35 14.60
N PHE A 464 12.45 20.41 13.30
CA PHE A 464 13.26 19.40 12.63
C PHE A 464 14.72 19.42 13.11
N MET A 465 15.25 20.60 13.38
CA MET A 465 16.59 20.72 13.99
C MET A 465 16.61 20.16 15.42
N ALA A 466 15.55 20.37 16.21
CA ALA A 466 15.42 19.75 17.53
C ALA A 466 15.38 18.22 17.44
N MET A 467 14.67 17.65 16.44
CA MET A 467 14.69 16.19 16.19
C MET A 467 16.11 15.69 15.88
N LYS A 468 16.84 16.38 14.99
CA LYS A 468 18.21 16.01 14.57
C LYS A 468 19.20 16.01 15.73
N TYR A 469 19.03 16.93 16.66
CA TYR A 469 19.92 17.15 17.79
C TYR A 469 19.34 16.70 19.14
N SER A 470 18.29 15.89 19.13
CA SER A 470 17.70 15.31 20.34
C SER A 470 18.70 14.43 21.09
N ASN A 471 18.61 14.46 22.43
CA ASN A 471 19.44 13.64 23.32
C ASN A 471 19.08 12.15 23.31
N VAL A 472 17.93 11.80 22.74
CA VAL A 472 17.51 10.42 22.50
C VAL A 472 17.38 10.17 21.00
N PRO A 473 17.56 8.92 20.52
CA PRO A 473 17.40 8.60 19.12
C PRO A 473 15.97 8.90 18.63
N VAL A 474 15.84 9.57 17.50
CA VAL A 474 14.57 9.73 16.77
C VAL A 474 14.62 8.86 15.52
N VAL A 475 13.73 7.88 15.41
CA VAL A 475 13.70 6.96 14.29
C VAL A 475 12.42 7.18 13.47
N ALA A 476 12.59 7.44 12.18
CA ALA A 476 11.47 7.54 11.24
C ALA A 476 11.13 6.15 10.66
N ALA A 477 9.95 5.64 10.96
CA ALA A 477 9.40 4.40 10.40
C ALA A 477 8.62 4.74 9.12
N VAL A 478 9.32 4.81 7.99
CA VAL A 478 8.81 5.32 6.71
C VAL A 478 8.07 4.23 5.94
N ALA A 479 6.84 4.51 5.49
CA ALA A 479 6.09 3.68 4.56
C ALA A 479 5.27 4.56 3.61
N GLY A 480 5.02 4.10 2.39
CA GLY A 480 4.24 4.86 1.42
C GLY A 480 4.89 6.21 1.07
N LEU A 481 4.08 7.24 0.96
CA LEU A 481 4.53 8.57 0.56
C LEU A 481 5.23 9.31 1.69
N ALA A 482 6.46 9.79 1.45
CA ALA A 482 7.21 10.71 2.30
C ALA A 482 7.66 11.89 1.43
N LEU A 483 6.77 12.87 1.23
CA LEU A 483 6.92 13.91 0.23
C LEU A 483 7.12 15.28 0.86
N GLY A 484 7.93 16.13 0.23
CA GLY A 484 8.15 17.50 0.67
C GLY A 484 8.58 17.57 2.14
N GLY A 485 7.85 18.30 2.97
CA GLY A 485 8.08 18.34 4.41
C GLY A 485 8.13 16.99 5.10
N GLY A 486 7.41 15.96 4.58
CA GLY A 486 7.50 14.58 5.06
C GLY A 486 8.84 13.93 4.74
N CYS A 487 9.42 14.22 3.58
CA CYS A 487 10.80 13.85 3.25
C CYS A 487 11.78 14.57 4.19
N GLU A 488 11.61 15.88 4.38
CA GLU A 488 12.45 16.69 5.28
C GLU A 488 12.41 16.17 6.72
N MET A 489 11.23 15.80 7.24
CA MET A 489 11.06 15.15 8.53
C MET A 489 11.88 13.85 8.63
N ALA A 490 11.79 12.98 7.63
CA ALA A 490 12.57 11.75 7.59
C ALA A 490 14.08 12.01 7.50
N LEU A 491 14.52 13.04 6.76
CA LEU A 491 15.93 13.42 6.63
C LEU A 491 16.55 13.86 7.95
N HIS A 492 15.77 14.48 8.85
CA HIS A 492 16.21 14.96 10.16
C HIS A 492 16.16 13.91 11.27
N ALA A 493 15.56 12.75 11.04
CA ALA A 493 15.61 11.65 11.99
C ALA A 493 17.05 11.12 12.13
N SER A 494 17.40 10.63 13.33
CA SER A 494 18.69 9.97 13.61
C SER A 494 18.90 8.76 12.70
N LYS A 495 17.84 8.00 12.49
CA LYS A 495 17.80 6.80 11.63
C LYS A 495 16.45 6.69 10.91
N ARG A 496 16.44 6.11 9.73
CA ARG A 496 15.23 5.73 8.99
C ARG A 496 15.14 4.21 8.96
N VAL A 497 13.97 3.70 9.23
CA VAL A 497 13.57 2.32 8.93
C VAL A 497 12.47 2.44 7.88
N ALA A 498 12.75 2.02 6.66
CA ALA A 498 11.85 2.24 5.53
C ALA A 498 11.26 0.92 5.02
N SER A 499 9.95 0.88 4.85
CA SER A 499 9.32 -0.19 4.07
C SER A 499 9.85 -0.17 2.64
N ILE A 500 9.98 -1.34 2.00
CA ILE A 500 10.42 -1.42 0.60
C ILE A 500 9.56 -0.55 -0.33
N GLU A 501 8.26 -0.44 -0.07
CA GLU A 501 7.34 0.43 -0.78
C GLU A 501 7.27 1.81 -0.12
N SER A 502 8.40 2.52 -0.10
CA SER A 502 8.52 3.91 0.34
C SER A 502 8.87 4.79 -0.84
N TYR A 503 8.11 5.86 -1.01
CA TYR A 503 8.19 6.82 -2.11
C TYR A 503 8.61 8.17 -1.54
N ILE A 504 9.91 8.43 -1.54
CA ILE A 504 10.54 9.54 -0.81
C ILE A 504 11.02 10.60 -1.81
N GLY A 505 10.69 11.87 -1.59
CA GLY A 505 11.16 12.94 -2.46
C GLY A 505 10.78 14.35 -2.01
N LEU A 506 11.61 15.31 -2.43
CA LEU A 506 11.35 16.74 -2.32
C LEU A 506 10.57 17.18 -3.56
N VAL A 507 9.32 17.58 -3.40
CA VAL A 507 8.36 17.79 -4.51
C VAL A 507 7.88 19.22 -4.66
N GLU A 508 8.42 20.16 -3.90
CA GLU A 508 7.97 21.52 -3.75
C GLU A 508 7.93 22.30 -5.06
N VAL A 509 8.87 22.02 -5.99
CA VAL A 509 8.89 22.67 -7.31
C VAL A 509 7.63 22.37 -8.14
N GLY A 510 6.95 21.24 -7.85
CA GLY A 510 5.66 20.90 -8.46
C GLY A 510 4.57 21.92 -8.18
N VAL A 511 4.64 22.64 -7.06
CA VAL A 511 3.74 23.74 -6.68
C VAL A 511 4.40 25.12 -6.78
N GLY A 512 5.57 25.22 -7.42
CA GLY A 512 6.27 26.47 -7.65
C GLY A 512 7.03 27.01 -6.41
N LEU A 513 7.28 26.15 -5.44
CA LEU A 513 8.05 26.45 -4.23
C LEU A 513 9.37 25.65 -4.24
N ILE A 514 10.19 25.85 -3.21
CA ILE A 514 11.39 25.06 -2.94
C ILE A 514 11.29 24.45 -1.55
N PRO A 515 12.04 23.38 -1.24
CA PRO A 515 12.14 22.85 0.12
C PRO A 515 12.60 23.94 1.11
N ALA A 516 11.91 24.06 2.21
CA ALA A 516 12.19 25.10 3.21
C ALA A 516 12.15 24.61 4.67
N GLY A 517 11.95 23.29 4.88
CA GLY A 517 12.09 22.66 6.20
C GLY A 517 13.49 22.09 6.46
N GLY A 518 14.47 22.42 5.63
CA GLY A 518 15.85 21.97 5.76
C GLY A 518 16.27 20.87 4.77
N GLY A 519 15.45 20.59 3.75
CA GLY A 519 15.76 19.58 2.73
C GLY A 519 17.00 19.90 1.91
N LEU A 520 17.15 21.15 1.47
CA LEU A 520 18.32 21.62 0.72
C LEU A 520 19.56 21.72 1.64
N LYS A 521 19.38 22.16 2.88
CA LYS A 521 20.41 22.13 3.91
C LYS A 521 20.95 20.71 4.12
N GLU A 522 20.06 19.71 4.24
CA GLU A 522 20.50 18.31 4.38
C GLU A 522 21.24 17.82 3.13
N ALA A 523 20.82 18.22 1.93
CA ALA A 523 21.55 17.91 0.70
C ALA A 523 22.98 18.44 0.72
N ALA A 524 23.18 19.71 1.14
CA ALA A 524 24.50 20.32 1.25
C ALA A 524 25.36 19.66 2.35
N VAL A 525 24.78 19.40 3.53
CA VAL A 525 25.47 18.75 4.66
C VAL A 525 25.92 17.34 4.29
N ARG A 526 25.07 16.57 3.63
CA ARG A 526 25.39 15.19 3.19
C ARG A 526 26.46 15.19 2.12
N ALA A 527 26.34 16.03 1.10
CA ALA A 527 27.34 16.18 0.05
C ALA A 527 28.74 16.49 0.62
N PHE A 528 28.83 17.43 1.57
CA PHE A 528 30.08 17.74 2.26
C PHE A 528 30.67 16.55 3.02
N LYS A 529 29.82 15.81 3.77
CA LYS A 529 30.26 14.63 4.53
C LYS A 529 30.71 13.48 3.63
N GLU A 530 30.02 13.26 2.52
CA GLU A 530 30.34 12.19 1.55
C GLU A 530 31.60 12.51 0.74
N ALA A 531 31.86 13.78 0.49
CA ALA A 531 33.04 14.22 -0.25
C ALA A 531 34.36 13.82 0.44
N LYS A 532 34.39 13.77 1.79
CA LYS A 532 35.58 13.37 2.58
C LYS A 532 36.88 14.08 2.12
N GLY A 533 36.74 15.37 1.80
CA GLY A 533 37.86 16.20 1.30
C GLY A 533 38.03 16.22 -0.21
N ASN A 534 37.22 15.47 -0.98
CA ASN A 534 37.16 15.57 -2.44
C ASN A 534 36.27 16.71 -2.90
N ASP A 535 36.08 16.85 -4.22
CA ASP A 535 35.21 17.88 -4.81
C ASP A 535 33.74 17.67 -4.38
N ILE A 536 33.24 18.54 -3.53
CA ILE A 536 31.87 18.50 -2.99
C ILE A 536 30.82 18.59 -4.11
N LEU A 537 31.14 19.30 -5.21
CA LEU A 537 30.19 19.53 -6.29
C LEU A 537 29.68 18.22 -6.94
N GLN A 538 30.53 17.19 -6.99
CA GLN A 538 30.14 15.89 -7.55
C GLN A 538 29.02 15.22 -6.72
N PHE A 539 29.07 15.36 -5.40
CA PHE A 539 28.08 14.81 -4.49
C PHE A 539 26.84 15.70 -4.39
N LEU A 540 27.01 17.01 -4.55
CA LEU A 540 25.94 17.99 -4.49
C LEU A 540 24.93 17.86 -5.64
N LYS A 541 25.41 17.46 -6.84
CA LYS A 541 24.58 17.33 -8.06
C LYS A 541 23.38 16.42 -7.88
N THR A 542 23.52 15.30 -7.17
CA THR A 542 22.41 14.36 -6.92
C THR A 542 21.30 15.04 -6.12
N GLY A 543 21.62 15.64 -4.98
CA GLY A 543 20.65 16.35 -4.14
C GLY A 543 19.99 17.51 -4.88
N PHE A 544 20.77 18.30 -5.62
CA PHE A 544 20.25 19.36 -6.49
C PHE A 544 19.25 18.82 -7.53
N THR A 545 19.63 17.81 -8.30
CA THR A 545 18.79 17.24 -9.36
C THR A 545 17.48 16.73 -8.79
N ASN A 546 17.54 15.97 -7.69
CA ASN A 546 16.34 15.42 -7.06
C ASN A 546 15.35 16.52 -6.64
N ALA A 547 15.83 17.58 -6.00
CA ALA A 547 14.97 18.70 -5.57
C ALA A 547 14.45 19.52 -6.77
N ALA A 548 15.33 19.86 -7.73
CA ALA A 548 14.97 20.70 -8.87
C ALA A 548 14.01 20.05 -9.86
N THR A 549 13.97 18.71 -9.91
CA THR A 549 13.10 17.95 -10.82
C THR A 549 11.93 17.26 -10.11
N ALA A 550 11.76 17.47 -8.80
CA ALA A 550 10.76 16.78 -7.97
C ALA A 550 10.82 15.25 -8.11
N ASN A 551 12.01 14.70 -8.15
CA ASN A 551 12.18 13.26 -8.26
C ASN A 551 11.75 12.55 -6.98
N VAL A 552 10.85 11.59 -7.13
CA VAL A 552 10.37 10.71 -6.06
C VAL A 552 10.87 9.31 -6.32
N SER A 553 11.47 8.69 -5.32
CA SER A 553 11.91 7.30 -5.41
C SER A 553 10.71 6.36 -5.61
N LYS A 554 10.91 5.26 -6.31
CA LYS A 554 9.91 4.21 -6.56
C LYS A 554 10.02 3.04 -5.60
N SER A 555 10.96 3.11 -4.66
CA SER A 555 11.18 2.14 -3.59
C SER A 555 12.17 2.70 -2.56
N ALA A 556 12.28 2.06 -1.40
CA ALA A 556 13.33 2.38 -0.42
C ALA A 556 14.75 2.14 -0.97
N LEU A 557 14.96 1.12 -1.80
CA LEU A 557 16.25 0.87 -2.46
C LEU A 557 16.62 2.00 -3.41
N GLU A 558 15.67 2.51 -4.20
CA GLU A 558 15.92 3.66 -5.07
C GLU A 558 16.13 4.94 -4.23
N ALA A 559 15.39 5.11 -3.13
CA ALA A 559 15.60 6.22 -2.20
C ALA A 559 17.03 6.23 -1.62
N GLN A 560 17.61 5.05 -1.37
CA GLN A 560 19.00 4.91 -0.94
C GLN A 560 19.96 5.31 -2.08
N ALA A 561 19.72 4.83 -3.30
CA ALA A 561 20.52 5.23 -4.47
C ALA A 561 20.43 6.73 -4.79
N MET A 562 19.29 7.37 -4.49
CA MET A 562 19.06 8.81 -4.63
C MET A 562 19.62 9.64 -3.46
N GLY A 563 20.16 9.01 -2.40
CA GLY A 563 20.72 9.70 -1.23
C GLY A 563 19.70 10.20 -0.21
N TYR A 564 18.41 9.88 -0.35
CA TYR A 564 17.39 10.16 0.67
C TYR A 564 17.55 9.25 1.90
N LEU A 565 17.79 7.96 1.67
CA LEU A 565 18.21 7.02 2.71
C LEU A 565 19.73 6.88 2.70
N LYS A 566 20.31 6.62 3.86
CA LYS A 566 21.73 6.31 4.02
C LYS A 566 21.96 4.81 3.87
N GLU A 567 23.22 4.41 3.63
CA GLU A 567 23.62 3.01 3.52
C GLU A 567 23.33 2.20 4.80
N ASP A 568 23.43 2.86 5.97
CA ASP A 568 23.18 2.25 7.28
C ASP A 568 21.70 2.30 7.72
N ASP A 569 20.79 2.91 6.93
CA ASP A 569 19.35 2.86 7.18
C ASP A 569 18.80 1.45 6.89
N VAL A 570 17.75 1.06 7.61
CA VAL A 570 17.20 -0.30 7.50
C VAL A 570 16.04 -0.33 6.51
N ILE A 571 16.06 -1.29 5.59
CA ILE A 571 14.95 -1.55 4.67
C ILE A 571 14.20 -2.79 5.12
N VAL A 572 12.90 -2.64 5.36
CA VAL A 572 11.99 -3.69 5.82
C VAL A 572 11.07 -4.09 4.67
N PHE A 573 11.01 -5.38 4.36
CA PHE A 573 10.18 -5.89 3.28
C PHE A 573 8.73 -6.11 3.73
N ASN A 574 8.52 -6.55 4.98
CA ASN A 574 7.18 -6.72 5.53
C ASN A 574 6.73 -5.47 6.29
N PRO A 575 5.72 -4.73 5.80
CA PRO A 575 5.29 -3.48 6.44
C PRO A 575 4.70 -3.68 7.84
N TYR A 576 4.21 -4.87 8.18
CA TYR A 576 3.74 -5.21 9.53
C TYR A 576 4.87 -5.33 10.56
N GLU A 577 6.12 -5.49 10.12
CA GLU A 577 7.31 -5.52 10.98
C GLU A 577 7.94 -4.13 11.20
N LEU A 578 7.49 -3.12 10.47
CA LEU A 578 8.11 -1.80 10.41
C LEU A 578 8.23 -1.15 11.80
N LEU A 579 7.15 -1.15 12.59
CA LEU A 579 7.17 -0.57 13.94
C LEU A 579 8.14 -1.29 14.87
N HIS A 580 8.12 -2.63 14.84
CA HIS A 580 9.02 -3.44 15.65
C HIS A 580 10.48 -3.10 15.36
N VAL A 581 10.86 -3.11 14.08
CA VAL A 581 12.25 -2.82 13.67
C VAL A 581 12.65 -1.40 14.03
N ALA A 582 11.76 -0.42 13.85
CA ALA A 582 12.03 0.97 14.23
C ALA A 582 12.26 1.13 15.75
N LYS A 583 11.48 0.44 16.57
CA LYS A 583 11.64 0.44 18.03
C LYS A 583 12.94 -0.25 18.47
N VAL A 584 13.26 -1.38 17.85
CA VAL A 584 14.52 -2.10 18.10
C VAL A 584 15.72 -1.23 17.74
N GLU A 585 15.69 -0.52 16.59
CA GLU A 585 16.76 0.41 16.20
C GLU A 585 16.88 1.57 17.19
N ALA A 586 15.78 2.21 17.57
CA ALA A 586 15.80 3.29 18.56
C ALA A 586 16.42 2.82 19.89
N ARG A 587 15.97 1.67 20.38
CA ARG A 587 16.47 1.09 21.62
C ARG A 587 17.95 0.69 21.53
N ALA A 588 18.35 0.03 20.42
CA ALA A 588 19.73 -0.38 20.21
C ALA A 588 20.69 0.82 20.11
N MET A 589 20.27 1.92 19.47
CA MET A 589 21.06 3.16 19.43
C MET A 589 21.28 3.71 20.84
N PHE A 590 20.21 3.80 21.64
CA PHE A 590 20.30 4.29 23.02
C PHE A 590 21.23 3.42 23.87
N ASP A 591 21.05 2.10 23.85
CA ASP A 591 21.82 1.15 24.66
C ASP A 591 23.31 1.11 24.25
N LYS A 592 23.64 1.45 23.00
CA LYS A 592 25.02 1.65 22.53
C LYS A 592 25.63 3.00 22.91
N GLY A 593 24.91 3.83 23.69
CA GLY A 593 25.39 5.15 24.13
C GLY A 593 25.22 6.23 23.06
N TYR A 594 24.03 6.28 22.46
CA TYR A 594 23.68 7.31 21.48
C TYR A 594 24.07 8.72 21.91
N ARG A 595 24.61 9.46 20.98
CA ARG A 595 24.88 10.90 21.10
C ARG A 595 24.35 11.62 19.87
N PRO A 596 23.72 12.78 20.01
CA PRO A 596 23.37 13.60 18.87
C PRO A 596 24.60 13.95 18.03
N PRO A 597 24.45 14.16 16.72
CA PRO A 597 25.57 14.55 15.89
C PRO A 597 26.18 15.90 16.35
N LEU A 598 27.45 16.07 16.13
CA LEU A 598 28.11 17.35 16.43
C LEU A 598 27.64 18.41 15.42
N LYS A 599 27.42 19.63 15.90
CA LYS A 599 27.16 20.81 15.07
C LYS A 599 28.48 21.28 14.42
N THR A 600 28.82 20.67 13.30
CA THR A 600 30.05 20.99 12.56
C THR A 600 29.76 21.97 11.43
N PRO A 601 30.67 22.96 11.19
CA PRO A 601 30.55 23.80 10.00
C PRO A 601 30.62 22.99 8.72
N VAL A 602 29.92 23.43 7.69
CA VAL A 602 29.81 22.83 6.38
C VAL A 602 30.63 23.64 5.38
N GLN A 603 31.55 23.03 4.70
CA GLN A 603 32.30 23.68 3.63
C GLN A 603 31.40 23.78 2.39
N VAL A 604 31.38 24.95 1.76
CA VAL A 604 30.52 25.28 0.64
C VAL A 604 31.27 25.29 -0.68
N THR A 605 30.55 25.03 -1.79
CA THR A 605 31.06 25.21 -3.16
C THR A 605 30.96 26.66 -3.63
N GLY A 606 30.14 27.50 -2.96
CA GLY A 606 29.97 28.92 -3.20
C GLY A 606 29.68 29.29 -4.66
N ARG A 607 30.19 30.42 -5.11
CA ARG A 607 30.00 30.92 -6.49
C ARG A 607 30.44 29.92 -7.56
N TYR A 608 31.45 29.09 -7.31
CA TYR A 608 31.92 28.08 -8.23
C TYR A 608 30.84 26.99 -8.48
N GLY A 609 30.30 26.42 -7.41
CA GLY A 609 29.24 25.40 -7.51
C GLY A 609 27.95 25.95 -8.12
N TYR A 610 27.52 27.13 -7.62
CA TYR A 610 26.36 27.82 -8.18
C TYR A 610 26.49 28.10 -9.67
N GLY A 611 27.62 28.71 -10.10
CA GLY A 611 27.86 29.04 -11.52
C GLY A 611 27.86 27.80 -12.42
N THR A 612 28.45 26.69 -11.95
CA THR A 612 28.49 25.43 -12.68
C THR A 612 27.11 24.81 -12.87
N ILE A 613 26.28 24.80 -11.81
CA ILE A 613 24.91 24.29 -11.88
C ILE A 613 24.04 25.22 -12.74
N LYS A 614 24.15 26.53 -12.57
CA LYS A 614 23.43 27.54 -13.34
C LYS A 614 23.68 27.42 -14.83
N ALA A 615 24.90 27.16 -15.26
CA ALA A 615 25.21 26.96 -16.67
C ALA A 615 24.41 25.80 -17.29
N GLN A 616 24.19 24.71 -16.55
CA GLN A 616 23.34 23.62 -17.00
C GLN A 616 21.85 24.03 -17.07
N LEU A 617 21.38 24.78 -16.10
CA LEU A 617 20.00 25.29 -16.11
C LEU A 617 19.73 26.24 -17.30
N VAL A 618 20.71 27.10 -17.66
CA VAL A 618 20.63 27.96 -18.85
C VAL A 618 20.45 27.11 -20.10
N ASN A 619 21.27 26.07 -20.28
CA ASN A 619 21.14 25.16 -21.43
C ASN A 619 19.76 24.47 -21.47
N MET A 620 19.22 24.07 -20.32
CA MET A 620 17.88 23.48 -20.26
C MET A 620 16.78 24.46 -20.60
N ARG A 621 16.87 25.70 -20.13
CA ARG A 621 15.91 26.76 -20.46
C ARG A 621 15.95 27.11 -21.95
N ASP A 622 17.15 27.39 -22.48
CA ASP A 622 17.34 27.83 -23.85
C ASP A 622 17.03 26.69 -24.85
N GLY A 623 17.21 25.43 -24.44
CA GLY A 623 16.79 24.24 -25.17
C GLY A 623 15.28 23.94 -25.06
N GLY A 624 14.51 24.71 -24.28
CA GLY A 624 13.05 24.52 -24.11
C GLY A 624 12.66 23.31 -23.25
N PHE A 625 13.58 22.75 -22.47
CA PHE A 625 13.30 21.61 -21.58
C PHE A 625 12.62 22.01 -20.27
N ILE A 626 12.82 23.26 -19.82
CA ILE A 626 12.22 23.83 -18.61
C ILE A 626 11.63 25.20 -18.90
N SER A 627 10.58 25.58 -18.15
CA SER A 627 9.99 26.90 -18.24
C SER A 627 10.90 27.98 -17.61
N ALA A 628 10.60 29.26 -17.85
CA ALA A 628 11.29 30.35 -17.18
C ALA A 628 11.10 30.33 -15.66
N HIS A 629 9.94 29.85 -15.17
CA HIS A 629 9.68 29.71 -13.76
C HIS A 629 10.42 28.49 -13.16
N ASP A 630 10.49 27.36 -13.86
CA ASP A 630 11.32 26.23 -13.44
C ASP A 630 12.81 26.61 -13.37
N PHE A 631 13.28 27.44 -14.31
CA PHE A 631 14.64 27.98 -14.28
C PHE A 631 14.87 28.80 -13.00
N LYS A 632 13.94 29.70 -12.65
CA LYS A 632 14.04 30.51 -11.40
C LYS A 632 14.10 29.63 -10.15
N LEU A 633 13.22 28.62 -10.08
CA LEU A 633 13.22 27.66 -8.96
C LEU A 633 14.55 26.90 -8.87
N GLY A 634 15.01 26.36 -9.99
CA GLY A 634 16.29 25.66 -10.07
C GLY A 634 17.49 26.54 -9.71
N GLU A 635 17.48 27.81 -10.12
CA GLU A 635 18.52 28.79 -9.78
C GLU A 635 18.58 29.05 -8.27
N MET A 636 17.43 29.26 -7.61
CA MET A 636 17.36 29.41 -6.16
C MET A 636 17.84 28.17 -5.41
N ILE A 637 17.43 26.97 -5.85
CA ILE A 637 17.91 25.70 -5.28
C ILE A 637 19.44 25.61 -5.43
N ALA A 638 19.98 25.91 -6.62
CA ALA A 638 21.43 25.87 -6.90
C ALA A 638 22.20 26.82 -5.98
N GLU A 639 21.71 28.03 -5.80
CA GLU A 639 22.31 29.02 -4.90
C GLU A 639 22.34 28.50 -3.47
N ILE A 640 21.23 28.00 -2.94
CA ILE A 640 21.12 27.52 -1.57
C ILE A 640 22.05 26.33 -1.32
N VAL A 641 21.96 25.28 -2.15
CA VAL A 641 22.79 24.08 -1.92
C VAL A 641 24.28 24.34 -2.08
N SER A 642 24.65 25.38 -2.85
CA SER A 642 26.05 25.82 -3.01
C SER A 642 26.54 26.69 -1.85
N GLY A 643 25.63 27.15 -0.97
CA GLY A 643 25.98 28.02 0.18
C GLY A 643 25.90 29.53 -0.08
N GLY A 644 25.33 29.96 -1.25
CA GLY A 644 25.08 31.35 -1.56
C GLY A 644 26.21 32.05 -2.30
N ASP A 645 26.11 33.38 -2.37
CA ASP A 645 27.08 34.28 -3.04
C ASP A 645 28.32 34.55 -2.18
N ILE A 646 29.03 33.47 -1.85
CA ILE A 646 30.29 33.49 -1.10
C ILE A 646 31.36 32.66 -1.81
N ASP A 647 32.61 32.78 -1.37
CA ASP A 647 33.72 32.09 -2.02
C ASP A 647 33.70 30.58 -1.71
N GLN A 648 34.16 29.79 -2.68
CA GLN A 648 34.37 28.35 -2.52
C GLN A 648 35.35 28.10 -1.36
N GLY A 649 35.08 27.06 -0.59
CA GLY A 649 35.94 26.59 0.48
C GLY A 649 35.66 27.25 1.83
N LEU A 650 34.82 28.29 1.90
CA LEU A 650 34.38 28.85 3.16
C LEU A 650 33.47 27.87 3.93
N PHE A 651 33.41 28.04 5.23
CA PHE A 651 32.60 27.24 6.14
C PHE A 651 31.45 28.05 6.71
N VAL A 652 30.26 27.48 6.67
CA VAL A 652 29.03 28.05 7.24
C VAL A 652 28.36 27.03 8.18
N ASN A 653 27.50 27.50 9.07
CA ASN A 653 26.69 26.64 9.91
C ASN A 653 25.39 26.24 9.20
N GLU A 654 24.66 25.26 9.74
CA GLU A 654 23.39 24.79 9.16
C GLU A 654 22.31 25.90 9.13
N GLN A 655 22.33 26.83 10.10
CA GLN A 655 21.39 27.95 10.16
C GLN A 655 21.49 28.88 8.94
N TRP A 656 22.68 29.02 8.38
CA TRP A 656 22.91 29.78 7.15
C TRP A 656 22.05 29.28 5.99
N PHE A 657 22.04 27.96 5.78
CA PHE A 657 21.24 27.36 4.74
C PHE A 657 19.72 27.47 5.02
N LEU A 658 19.32 27.27 6.28
CA LEU A 658 17.92 27.38 6.71
C LEU A 658 17.37 28.81 6.48
N ASP A 659 18.17 29.82 6.75
CA ASP A 659 17.79 31.22 6.50
C ASP A 659 17.67 31.51 5.00
N MET A 660 18.54 30.93 4.16
CA MET A 660 18.46 31.04 2.72
C MET A 660 17.19 30.33 2.17
N GLU A 661 16.91 29.09 2.60
CA GLU A 661 15.70 28.36 2.23
C GLU A 661 14.45 29.17 2.56
N ARG A 662 14.34 29.66 3.78
CA ARG A 662 13.19 30.44 4.25
C ARG A 662 13.03 31.75 3.46
N LYS A 663 14.11 32.50 3.23
CA LYS A 663 14.08 33.70 2.42
C LYS A 663 13.56 33.45 1.02
N ALA A 664 14.10 32.44 0.33
CA ALA A 664 13.71 32.11 -1.02
C ALA A 664 12.26 31.58 -1.10
N PHE A 665 11.84 30.77 -0.13
CA PHE A 665 10.45 30.29 -0.04
C PHE A 665 9.45 31.45 0.10
N LEU A 666 9.74 32.42 0.97
CA LEU A 666 8.88 33.60 1.16
C LEU A 666 8.85 34.52 -0.06
N GLU A 667 9.96 34.63 -0.80
CA GLU A 667 9.99 35.33 -2.09
C GLU A 667 9.07 34.65 -3.11
N LEU A 668 9.15 33.32 -3.20
CA LEU A 668 8.34 32.53 -4.13
C LEU A 668 6.85 32.58 -3.80
N LEU A 669 6.45 32.64 -2.54
CA LEU A 669 5.03 32.79 -2.16
C LEU A 669 4.38 34.04 -2.75
N ASN A 670 5.16 35.12 -2.94
CA ASN A 670 4.69 36.35 -3.57
C ASN A 670 4.74 36.29 -5.10
N HIS A 671 5.31 35.24 -5.69
CA HIS A 671 5.47 35.16 -7.15
C HIS A 671 4.17 34.69 -7.82
N PRO A 672 3.62 35.42 -8.84
CA PRO A 672 2.34 35.09 -9.46
C PRO A 672 2.27 33.65 -10.01
N LYS A 673 3.33 33.18 -10.66
CA LYS A 673 3.37 31.81 -11.22
C LYS A 673 3.38 30.72 -10.15
N THR A 674 3.96 30.98 -9.00
CA THR A 674 3.88 30.08 -7.83
C THR A 674 2.43 30.02 -7.32
N GLN A 675 1.77 31.16 -7.16
CA GLN A 675 0.37 31.21 -6.73
C GLN A 675 -0.55 30.46 -7.72
N GLU A 676 -0.32 30.61 -9.01
CA GLU A 676 -1.02 29.88 -10.07
C GLU A 676 -0.82 28.34 -9.92
N ARG A 677 0.41 27.87 -9.67
CA ARG A 677 0.70 26.44 -9.44
C ARG A 677 0.03 25.92 -8.17
N ILE A 678 0.09 26.66 -7.06
CA ILE A 678 -0.56 26.28 -5.79
C ILE A 678 -2.08 26.16 -6.01
N MET A 679 -2.71 27.16 -6.62
CA MET A 679 -4.14 27.15 -6.87
C MET A 679 -4.55 26.01 -7.84
N GLY A 680 -3.79 25.80 -8.89
CA GLY A 680 -4.02 24.71 -9.83
C GLY A 680 -3.94 23.33 -9.16
N MET A 681 -2.96 23.11 -8.28
CA MET A 681 -2.86 21.88 -7.50
C MET A 681 -4.05 21.71 -6.55
N MET A 682 -4.46 22.77 -5.85
CA MET A 682 -5.61 22.71 -4.94
C MET A 682 -6.93 22.40 -5.67
N GLN A 683 -7.12 22.92 -6.89
CA GLN A 683 -8.35 22.75 -7.66
C GLN A 683 -8.40 21.40 -8.40
N THR A 684 -7.28 20.96 -8.94
CA THR A 684 -7.24 19.82 -9.87
C THR A 684 -6.54 18.57 -9.31
N GLY A 685 -5.76 18.71 -8.23
CA GLY A 685 -4.88 17.66 -7.71
C GLY A 685 -3.70 17.33 -8.65
N LYS A 686 -3.40 18.19 -9.64
CA LYS A 686 -2.34 17.97 -10.64
C LYS A 686 -1.40 19.16 -10.69
N PRO A 687 -0.08 18.93 -10.87
CA PRO A 687 0.88 20.01 -11.07
C PRO A 687 0.57 20.83 -12.33
N VAL A 688 0.65 22.14 -12.20
CA VAL A 688 0.58 23.08 -13.33
C VAL A 688 2.00 23.40 -13.78
N ARG A 689 2.25 23.39 -15.09
CA ARG A 689 3.50 23.83 -15.71
C ARG A 689 3.28 25.18 -16.41
N ASN A 690 3.97 26.23 -15.98
CA ASN A 690 3.80 27.60 -16.47
C ASN A 690 5.11 28.35 -16.63
#